data_96ffb4cbf7b04f74c9e33fdcd9bb2fcf
#
_entry.id   96ffb4cbf7b04f74c9e33fdcd9bb2fcf
#
_cell.length_a   1.000
_cell.length_b   1.000
_cell.length_c   1.000
_cell.angle_alpha   90.00
_cell.angle_beta   90.00
_cell.angle_gamma   90.00
#
_symmetry.space_group_name_H-M   'P 1'
#
loop_
_entity.id
_entity.type
_entity.pdbx_description
1 polymer ?
#
loop_
_entity_poly.entity_id
_entity_poly.type
_entity_poly.pdbx_seq_one_letter_code
_entity_poly.pdbx_strand_id
1 'polypeptide(L)'
;MHSRRSSTLPAIGILTLVYFIAGKLGLKLAFLHASASPVWPPAGIALAALLVLGYRTWPAIFLGAFLVNVTTAGNIATSLCIASGNTLEALCGAWLVNRFAGSTRVFDRAQDVFKFAFAAMTSTVISPTLGLTGLALGGFAAWANYGAIWITWWMGDTTSDLVVAPLVILWTIAPSWRWNRREAVEVILLLILLLILGETVFGGWFPISAQNYPISFICGPVVLWTAFRFTQRETATGIFLLSAIAIWGTLHGFGPFIMETENQSLLILQTSTAVLTVTAMALAAAMAERRRAEAAIAQQKAAVEAANRTKDNFLAMLSHELRTPLTPVIAALDALQTELSQSTESKAALAMIRRNVELESQLIDDLLDLTQIAKDKLQLRFDSIDAHLAVSNVVEMCRAEADARKLQVHLDLRAGAHYVSADAAKFQQIIWNLLKNAIKFTNENGNVTISSSNPSPQILTIAVRDTGVGIEPEIMERIFDPFEQGDRSFQRRFGGLGLGLAISKSLAQAHGGTLVAKSEGRDRGSTFVLTMNTVQAPQQRAKEPEISVEGRAQRILLVDDHQDTCTALERLLVRRGHLVATAHNMRSAMETAVRNQFDLLISDVALPDGTGLELMMQLHAISGIPGIAISGFGNNGDIKKSLEAGFSEHLVKPIKLEALEAAIGRVIGAQSPSHH
;
A
#
# COMPACT_ATOMS: atom_id res chain seq x y z
N MET A 1 -15.38 -42.10 -11.94
CA MET A 1 -16.87 -41.99 -11.89
C MET A 1 -17.57 -43.11 -11.11
N HIS A 2 -16.88 -44.12 -10.55
CA HIS A 2 -17.52 -45.31 -9.94
C HIS A 2 -17.61 -45.30 -8.38
N SER A 3 -16.97 -44.38 -7.63
CA SER A 3 -17.01 -44.42 -6.15
C SER A 3 -18.12 -43.59 -5.50
N ARG A 4 -18.93 -42.83 -6.25
CA ARG A 4 -20.03 -41.99 -5.70
C ARG A 4 -21.40 -42.70 -5.60
N ARG A 5 -21.55 -43.92 -6.09
CA ARG A 5 -22.84 -44.66 -6.04
C ARG A 5 -23.15 -45.36 -4.72
N SER A 6 -22.14 -45.72 -3.93
CA SER A 6 -22.32 -46.45 -2.67
C SER A 6 -22.71 -45.58 -1.46
N SER A 7 -22.63 -44.25 -1.57
CA SER A 7 -22.92 -43.31 -0.47
C SER A 7 -24.33 -42.70 -0.46
N THR A 8 -25.14 -42.95 -1.51
CA THR A 8 -26.48 -42.33 -1.64
C THR A 8 -27.54 -43.02 -0.82
N LEU A 9 -27.53 -44.35 -0.72
CA LEU A 9 -28.53 -45.10 0.06
C LEU A 9 -28.46 -44.80 1.57
N PRO A 10 -27.30 -44.80 2.24
CA PRO A 10 -27.21 -44.42 3.65
C PRO A 10 -27.68 -42.97 3.88
N ALA A 11 -27.34 -42.05 2.95
CA ALA A 11 -27.74 -40.64 3.06
C ALA A 11 -29.27 -40.48 2.97
N ILE A 12 -29.92 -41.22 2.07
CA ILE A 12 -31.40 -41.28 1.95
C ILE A 12 -32.01 -41.77 3.26
N GLY A 13 -31.50 -42.88 3.84
CA GLY A 13 -32.02 -43.42 5.09
C GLY A 13 -31.92 -42.44 6.26
N ILE A 14 -30.73 -41.82 6.42
CA ILE A 14 -30.49 -40.83 7.48
C ILE A 14 -31.41 -39.61 7.28
N LEU A 15 -31.49 -39.08 6.05
CA LEU A 15 -32.31 -37.89 5.77
C LEU A 15 -33.80 -38.20 6.00
N THR A 16 -34.31 -39.39 5.60
CA THR A 16 -35.67 -39.83 5.88
C THR A 16 -35.94 -39.83 7.40
N LEU A 17 -35.04 -40.38 8.19
CA LEU A 17 -35.16 -40.43 9.65
C LEU A 17 -35.16 -39.00 10.26
N VAL A 18 -34.24 -38.16 9.85
CA VAL A 18 -34.15 -36.76 10.32
C VAL A 18 -35.41 -35.98 9.96
N TYR A 19 -35.90 -36.12 8.73
CA TYR A 19 -37.15 -35.51 8.27
C TYR A 19 -38.33 -35.99 9.10
N PHE A 20 -38.42 -37.30 9.33
CA PHE A 20 -39.50 -37.91 10.12
C PHE A 20 -39.52 -37.39 11.56
N ILE A 21 -38.38 -37.39 12.25
CA ILE A 21 -38.27 -36.88 13.63
C ILE A 21 -38.65 -35.40 13.69
N ALA A 22 -38.08 -34.59 12.79
CA ALA A 22 -38.35 -33.13 12.73
C ALA A 22 -39.85 -32.88 12.44
N GLY A 23 -40.46 -33.66 11.53
CA GLY A 23 -41.88 -33.57 11.24
C GLY A 23 -42.77 -33.96 12.42
N LYS A 24 -42.46 -35.03 13.15
CA LYS A 24 -43.21 -35.38 14.36
C LYS A 24 -43.11 -34.34 15.46
N LEU A 25 -41.94 -33.70 15.62
CA LEU A 25 -41.80 -32.60 16.54
C LEU A 25 -42.60 -31.37 16.09
N GLY A 26 -42.56 -31.02 14.79
CA GLY A 26 -43.32 -29.90 14.25
C GLY A 26 -44.86 -30.10 14.40
N LEU A 27 -45.39 -31.32 14.20
CA LEU A 27 -46.82 -31.58 14.36
C LEU A 27 -47.34 -31.50 15.81
N LYS A 28 -46.47 -31.54 16.82
CA LYS A 28 -46.86 -31.21 18.18
C LYS A 28 -47.35 -29.77 18.35
N LEU A 29 -47.04 -28.92 17.39
CA LEU A 29 -47.38 -27.48 17.35
C LEU A 29 -48.49 -27.21 16.31
N ALA A 30 -49.27 -28.23 15.93
CA ALA A 30 -50.37 -28.16 14.97
C ALA A 30 -51.68 -27.85 15.70
N PHE A 31 -52.03 -26.57 15.80
CA PHE A 31 -53.19 -26.12 16.59
C PHE A 31 -54.50 -25.99 15.80
N LEU A 32 -54.45 -25.74 14.52
CA LEU A 32 -55.65 -25.60 13.66
C LEU A 32 -56.04 -26.89 12.96
N HIS A 33 -55.09 -27.68 12.57
CA HIS A 33 -55.30 -28.94 11.87
C HIS A 33 -54.12 -29.88 12.12
N ALA A 34 -54.37 -31.18 12.37
CA ALA A 34 -53.32 -32.14 12.75
C ALA A 34 -52.16 -32.27 11.77
N SER A 35 -52.31 -31.84 10.52
CA SER A 35 -51.29 -31.86 9.47
C SER A 35 -50.74 -30.49 9.11
N ALA A 36 -51.14 -29.39 9.78
CA ALA A 36 -50.68 -28.04 9.48
C ALA A 36 -50.11 -27.36 10.73
N SER A 37 -48.82 -27.10 10.73
CA SER A 37 -48.09 -26.46 11.82
C SER A 37 -47.48 -25.14 11.38
N PRO A 38 -47.56 -24.08 12.20
CA PRO A 38 -46.86 -22.82 11.94
C PRO A 38 -45.33 -22.96 12.12
N VAL A 39 -44.84 -24.08 12.60
CA VAL A 39 -43.39 -24.37 12.78
C VAL A 39 -43.10 -25.71 12.13
N TRP A 40 -42.49 -25.67 10.96
CA TRP A 40 -42.29 -26.89 10.15
C TRP A 40 -40.81 -27.07 9.72
N PRO A 41 -39.87 -27.46 10.61
CA PRO A 41 -38.47 -27.62 10.29
C PRO A 41 -38.13 -28.52 9.08
N PRO A 42 -38.96 -29.54 8.74
CA PRO A 42 -38.65 -30.40 7.59
C PRO A 42 -38.54 -29.71 6.24
N ALA A 43 -39.26 -28.59 5.99
CA ALA A 43 -39.14 -27.84 4.73
C ALA A 43 -37.69 -27.32 4.52
N GLY A 44 -37.15 -26.61 5.50
CA GLY A 44 -35.77 -26.08 5.43
C GLY A 44 -34.70 -27.18 5.38
N ILE A 45 -34.94 -28.33 6.09
CA ILE A 45 -34.04 -29.49 6.00
C ILE A 45 -34.09 -30.08 4.58
N ALA A 46 -35.27 -30.19 3.96
CA ALA A 46 -35.45 -30.72 2.60
C ALA A 46 -34.76 -29.80 1.56
N LEU A 47 -35.01 -28.49 1.62
CA LEU A 47 -34.38 -27.51 0.73
C LEU A 47 -32.86 -27.55 0.85
N ALA A 48 -32.34 -27.55 2.07
CA ALA A 48 -30.88 -27.63 2.32
C ALA A 48 -30.29 -28.94 1.79
N ALA A 49 -30.96 -30.07 2.02
CA ALA A 49 -30.50 -31.36 1.54
C ALA A 49 -30.42 -31.44 0.00
N LEU A 50 -31.41 -30.89 -0.71
CA LEU A 50 -31.39 -30.85 -2.18
C LEU A 50 -30.30 -29.93 -2.71
N LEU A 51 -30.01 -28.79 -2.04
CA LEU A 51 -28.96 -27.85 -2.44
C LEU A 51 -27.56 -28.41 -2.17
N VAL A 52 -27.37 -29.13 -1.06
CA VAL A 52 -26.05 -29.63 -0.64
C VAL A 52 -25.75 -31.03 -1.21
N LEU A 53 -26.70 -31.97 -1.10
CA LEU A 53 -26.54 -33.37 -1.52
C LEU A 53 -27.00 -33.61 -2.95
N GLY A 54 -27.79 -32.68 -3.50
CA GLY A 54 -28.31 -32.74 -4.86
C GLY A 54 -29.65 -33.39 -4.99
N TYR A 55 -30.28 -33.24 -6.15
CA TYR A 55 -31.66 -33.67 -6.44
C TYR A 55 -31.92 -35.15 -6.22
N ARG A 56 -30.91 -36.03 -6.25
CA ARG A 56 -31.03 -37.47 -6.05
C ARG A 56 -31.56 -37.88 -4.67
N THR A 57 -31.58 -36.94 -3.72
CA THR A 57 -32.09 -37.20 -2.36
C THR A 57 -33.59 -36.97 -2.19
N TRP A 58 -34.32 -36.57 -3.26
CA TRP A 58 -35.77 -36.37 -3.22
C TRP A 58 -36.58 -37.56 -2.67
N PRO A 59 -36.18 -38.86 -2.88
CA PRO A 59 -36.95 -39.96 -2.32
C PRO A 59 -36.97 -39.97 -0.79
N ALA A 60 -35.92 -39.44 -0.15
CA ALA A 60 -35.88 -39.32 1.32
C ALA A 60 -36.94 -38.35 1.84
N ILE A 61 -37.14 -37.22 1.13
CA ILE A 61 -38.14 -36.19 1.48
C ILE A 61 -39.53 -36.78 1.33
N PHE A 62 -39.81 -37.47 0.20
CA PHE A 62 -41.09 -38.12 -0.06
C PHE A 62 -41.44 -39.19 0.99
N LEU A 63 -40.48 -40.09 1.26
CA LEU A 63 -40.67 -41.16 2.26
C LEU A 63 -40.85 -40.58 3.67
N GLY A 64 -40.02 -39.56 4.05
CA GLY A 64 -40.12 -38.89 5.33
C GLY A 64 -41.47 -38.20 5.52
N ALA A 65 -41.92 -37.43 4.55
CA ALA A 65 -43.23 -36.76 4.57
C ALA A 65 -44.39 -37.73 4.58
N PHE A 66 -44.32 -38.80 3.78
CA PHE A 66 -45.33 -39.84 3.79
C PHE A 66 -45.43 -40.53 5.15
N LEU A 67 -44.31 -40.95 5.74
CA LEU A 67 -44.27 -41.60 7.05
C LEU A 67 -44.80 -40.72 8.18
N VAL A 68 -44.43 -39.42 8.16
CA VAL A 68 -44.97 -38.44 9.13
C VAL A 68 -46.49 -38.42 9.08
N ASN A 69 -47.09 -38.27 7.91
CA ASN A 69 -48.51 -38.05 7.75
C ASN A 69 -49.34 -39.33 7.93
N VAL A 70 -48.92 -40.48 7.39
CA VAL A 70 -49.61 -41.76 7.54
C VAL A 70 -49.66 -42.26 8.98
N THR A 71 -48.70 -41.84 9.82
CA THR A 71 -48.61 -42.15 11.24
C THR A 71 -49.20 -41.09 12.17
N THR A 72 -49.82 -40.02 11.63
CA THR A 72 -50.44 -38.94 12.41
C THR A 72 -51.95 -38.91 12.27
N ALA A 73 -52.46 -38.42 11.15
CA ALA A 73 -53.89 -38.30 10.87
C ALA A 73 -54.11 -38.28 9.34
N GLY A 74 -55.10 -39.00 8.87
CA GLY A 74 -55.39 -39.08 7.44
C GLY A 74 -55.27 -40.51 6.92
N ASN A 75 -55.66 -40.72 5.66
CA ASN A 75 -55.52 -41.96 4.97
C ASN A 75 -54.31 -42.01 4.04
N ILE A 76 -54.02 -43.13 3.42
CA ILE A 76 -52.88 -43.29 2.51
C ILE A 76 -52.94 -42.27 1.37
N ALA A 77 -54.13 -41.99 0.81
CA ALA A 77 -54.26 -41.07 -0.32
C ALA A 77 -53.93 -39.63 0.07
N THR A 78 -54.40 -39.10 1.22
CA THR A 78 -54.09 -37.78 1.72
C THR A 78 -52.60 -37.66 2.12
N SER A 79 -52.04 -38.72 2.69
CA SER A 79 -50.60 -38.76 3.03
C SER A 79 -49.72 -38.76 1.77
N LEU A 80 -50.13 -39.39 0.69
CA LEU A 80 -49.44 -39.32 -0.61
C LEU A 80 -49.53 -37.91 -1.23
N CYS A 81 -50.70 -37.24 -1.14
CA CYS A 81 -50.87 -35.86 -1.62
C CYS A 81 -49.92 -34.90 -0.87
N ILE A 82 -49.87 -34.99 0.46
CA ILE A 82 -48.99 -34.14 1.30
C ILE A 82 -47.53 -34.45 0.98
N ALA A 83 -47.13 -35.72 0.89
CA ALA A 83 -45.75 -36.07 0.56
C ALA A 83 -45.33 -35.60 -0.83
N SER A 84 -46.25 -35.64 -1.81
CA SER A 84 -46.00 -35.09 -3.14
C SER A 84 -45.83 -33.56 -3.09
N GLY A 85 -46.68 -32.87 -2.34
CA GLY A 85 -46.64 -31.42 -2.15
C GLY A 85 -45.30 -30.98 -1.57
N ASN A 86 -44.88 -31.56 -0.42
CA ASN A 86 -43.61 -31.23 0.25
C ASN A 86 -42.40 -31.54 -0.63
N THR A 87 -42.46 -32.63 -1.42
CA THR A 87 -41.37 -32.99 -2.31
C THR A 87 -41.26 -32.04 -3.50
N LEU A 88 -42.37 -31.69 -4.13
CA LEU A 88 -42.41 -30.74 -5.24
C LEU A 88 -42.00 -29.33 -4.81
N GLU A 89 -42.43 -28.89 -3.62
CA GLU A 89 -42.01 -27.65 -3.00
C GLU A 89 -40.46 -27.58 -2.90
N ALA A 90 -39.86 -28.57 -2.23
CA ALA A 90 -38.42 -28.62 -2.04
C ALA A 90 -37.64 -28.67 -3.37
N LEU A 91 -38.12 -29.45 -4.35
CA LEU A 91 -37.53 -29.52 -5.70
C LEU A 91 -37.65 -28.21 -6.45
N CYS A 92 -38.80 -27.54 -6.39
CA CYS A 92 -39.03 -26.24 -6.99
C CYS A 92 -38.13 -25.16 -6.31
N GLY A 93 -38.10 -25.14 -4.99
CA GLY A 93 -37.23 -24.23 -4.22
C GLY A 93 -35.77 -24.39 -4.56
N ALA A 94 -35.28 -25.64 -4.58
CA ALA A 94 -33.88 -25.92 -4.96
C ALA A 94 -33.59 -25.51 -6.42
N TRP A 95 -34.55 -25.71 -7.34
CA TRP A 95 -34.41 -25.27 -8.72
C TRP A 95 -34.33 -23.75 -8.84
N LEU A 96 -35.22 -23.00 -8.17
CA LEU A 96 -35.23 -21.57 -8.15
C LEU A 96 -33.92 -21.01 -7.58
N VAL A 97 -33.47 -21.53 -6.44
CA VAL A 97 -32.21 -21.11 -5.81
C VAL A 97 -31.02 -21.40 -6.71
N ASN A 98 -30.94 -22.59 -7.29
CA ASN A 98 -29.84 -22.92 -8.21
C ASN A 98 -29.84 -22.07 -9.48
N ARG A 99 -31.01 -21.69 -10.00
CA ARG A 99 -31.15 -20.92 -11.24
C ARG A 99 -30.87 -19.44 -11.05
N PHE A 100 -31.26 -18.85 -9.91
CA PHE A 100 -31.28 -17.38 -9.72
C PHE A 100 -30.41 -16.88 -8.58
N ALA A 101 -30.10 -17.69 -7.57
CA ALA A 101 -29.44 -17.26 -6.35
C ALA A 101 -28.06 -17.89 -6.08
N GLY A 102 -27.45 -18.57 -7.05
CA GLY A 102 -26.08 -19.06 -6.95
C GLY A 102 -25.88 -20.35 -6.16
N SER A 103 -26.95 -21.18 -5.99
CA SER A 103 -26.86 -22.46 -5.30
C SER A 103 -26.40 -22.37 -3.84
N THR A 104 -25.43 -23.19 -3.45
CA THR A 104 -24.89 -23.19 -2.08
C THR A 104 -24.11 -21.91 -1.69
N ARG A 105 -23.79 -21.06 -2.65
CA ARG A 105 -23.14 -19.75 -2.41
C ARG A 105 -24.13 -18.59 -2.26
N VAL A 106 -25.40 -18.91 -2.11
CA VAL A 106 -26.50 -17.93 -2.00
C VAL A 106 -26.30 -16.90 -0.89
N PHE A 107 -25.54 -17.22 0.16
CA PHE A 107 -25.26 -16.32 1.27
C PHE A 107 -23.99 -15.49 1.08
N ASP A 108 -23.29 -15.60 -0.06
CA ASP A 108 -22.06 -14.84 -0.32
C ASP A 108 -22.32 -13.38 -0.69
N ARG A 109 -23.52 -13.05 -1.20
CA ARG A 109 -23.92 -11.70 -1.63
C ARG A 109 -25.28 -11.34 -1.09
N ALA A 110 -25.45 -10.09 -0.66
CA ALA A 110 -26.71 -9.62 -0.12
C ALA A 110 -27.89 -9.78 -1.10
N GLN A 111 -27.68 -9.48 -2.38
CA GLN A 111 -28.73 -9.63 -3.40
C GLN A 111 -29.18 -11.08 -3.59
N ASP A 112 -28.30 -12.06 -3.39
CA ASP A 112 -28.65 -13.47 -3.56
C ASP A 112 -29.42 -13.99 -2.34
N VAL A 113 -29.25 -13.41 -1.15
CA VAL A 113 -30.10 -13.68 0.03
C VAL A 113 -31.54 -13.25 -0.24
N PHE A 114 -31.78 -12.09 -0.86
CA PHE A 114 -33.14 -11.66 -1.24
C PHE A 114 -33.75 -12.59 -2.30
N LYS A 115 -32.96 -13.04 -3.29
CA LYS A 115 -33.43 -14.00 -4.28
C LYS A 115 -33.77 -15.35 -3.64
N PHE A 116 -32.99 -15.79 -2.64
CA PHE A 116 -33.26 -16.97 -1.84
C PHE A 116 -34.58 -16.83 -1.09
N ALA A 117 -34.77 -15.71 -0.39
CA ALA A 117 -36.02 -15.47 0.33
C ALA A 117 -37.23 -15.47 -0.61
N PHE A 118 -37.13 -14.84 -1.78
CA PHE A 118 -38.18 -14.84 -2.78
C PHE A 118 -38.46 -16.28 -3.33
N ALA A 119 -37.40 -17.07 -3.57
CA ALA A 119 -37.52 -18.46 -4.01
C ALA A 119 -38.21 -19.33 -2.96
N ALA A 120 -37.85 -19.19 -1.68
CA ALA A 120 -38.46 -19.82 -0.55
C ALA A 120 -39.96 -19.50 -0.46
N MET A 121 -40.29 -18.18 -0.41
CA MET A 121 -41.69 -17.73 -0.34
C MET A 121 -42.55 -18.24 -1.50
N THR A 122 -41.98 -18.36 -2.69
CA THR A 122 -42.72 -18.77 -3.90
C THR A 122 -42.89 -20.30 -3.96
N SER A 123 -41.83 -21.06 -3.66
CA SER A 123 -41.88 -22.52 -3.72
C SER A 123 -42.80 -23.13 -2.65
N THR A 124 -42.81 -22.53 -1.46
CA THR A 124 -43.62 -23.00 -0.31
C THR A 124 -45.11 -22.83 -0.50
N VAL A 125 -45.58 -22.16 -1.56
CA VAL A 125 -47.02 -22.16 -1.96
C VAL A 125 -47.50 -23.55 -2.41
N ILE A 126 -46.61 -24.40 -2.91
CA ILE A 126 -46.97 -25.70 -3.53
C ILE A 126 -47.49 -26.68 -2.49
N SER A 127 -46.79 -26.84 -1.38
CA SER A 127 -47.10 -27.84 -0.36
C SER A 127 -48.48 -27.63 0.27
N PRO A 128 -48.81 -26.44 0.85
CA PRO A 128 -50.12 -26.20 1.43
C PRO A 128 -51.25 -26.31 0.38
N THR A 129 -50.97 -25.87 -0.87
CA THR A 129 -52.01 -25.98 -1.91
C THR A 129 -52.36 -27.41 -2.25
N LEU A 130 -51.35 -28.25 -2.51
CA LEU A 130 -51.59 -29.66 -2.84
C LEU A 130 -52.05 -30.47 -1.62
N GLY A 131 -51.38 -30.30 -0.49
CA GLY A 131 -51.66 -31.05 0.74
C GLY A 131 -53.03 -30.75 1.29
N LEU A 132 -53.41 -29.46 1.44
CA LEU A 132 -54.66 -29.05 2.00
C LEU A 132 -55.84 -29.34 1.05
N THR A 133 -55.67 -29.19 -0.27
CA THR A 133 -56.68 -29.60 -1.24
C THR A 133 -56.94 -31.10 -1.15
N GLY A 134 -55.89 -31.91 -1.04
CA GLY A 134 -56.05 -33.36 -0.82
C GLY A 134 -56.77 -33.71 0.48
N LEU A 135 -56.50 -32.98 1.57
CA LEU A 135 -57.22 -33.15 2.85
C LEU A 135 -58.69 -32.74 2.76
N ALA A 136 -58.97 -31.61 2.10
CA ALA A 136 -60.34 -31.10 1.94
C ALA A 136 -61.17 -31.99 1.07
N LEU A 137 -60.64 -32.50 -0.06
CA LEU A 137 -61.29 -33.46 -0.92
C LEU A 137 -61.52 -34.85 -0.23
N GLY A 138 -60.56 -35.21 0.66
CA GLY A 138 -60.69 -36.44 1.48
C GLY A 138 -61.64 -36.33 2.67
N GLY A 139 -62.21 -35.14 2.91
CA GLY A 139 -63.10 -34.90 4.04
C GLY A 139 -62.43 -34.72 5.40
N PHE A 140 -61.07 -34.55 5.43
CA PHE A 140 -60.28 -34.38 6.65
C PHE A 140 -60.12 -32.89 7.03
N ALA A 141 -60.37 -31.94 6.12
CA ALA A 141 -60.36 -30.51 6.37
C ALA A 141 -61.64 -29.85 5.85
N ALA A 142 -62.21 -28.95 6.68
CA ALA A 142 -63.39 -28.20 6.26
C ALA A 142 -62.98 -27.05 5.33
N TRP A 143 -63.69 -26.88 4.19
CA TRP A 143 -63.44 -25.78 3.25
C TRP A 143 -63.58 -24.40 3.87
N ALA A 144 -64.43 -24.25 4.92
CA ALA A 144 -64.58 -22.99 5.64
C ALA A 144 -63.28 -22.53 6.33
N ASN A 145 -62.39 -23.44 6.73
CA ASN A 145 -61.13 -23.14 7.40
C ASN A 145 -59.93 -23.19 6.45
N TYR A 146 -60.16 -23.40 5.11
CA TYR A 146 -59.11 -23.58 4.13
C TYR A 146 -58.07 -22.46 4.18
N GLY A 147 -58.48 -21.18 4.15
CA GLY A 147 -57.56 -20.05 4.14
C GLY A 147 -56.71 -19.95 5.41
N ALA A 148 -57.29 -20.20 6.57
CA ALA A 148 -56.54 -20.12 7.85
C ALA A 148 -55.51 -21.25 7.97
N ILE A 149 -55.88 -22.49 7.56
CA ILE A 149 -54.99 -23.65 7.56
C ILE A 149 -53.88 -23.45 6.52
N TRP A 150 -54.24 -22.91 5.32
CA TRP A 150 -53.30 -22.71 4.23
C TRP A 150 -52.22 -21.68 4.63
N ILE A 151 -52.60 -20.54 5.21
CA ILE A 151 -51.63 -19.49 5.61
C ILE A 151 -50.73 -19.97 6.75
N THR A 152 -51.27 -20.77 7.67
CA THR A 152 -50.52 -21.38 8.77
C THR A 152 -49.44 -22.32 8.23
N TRP A 153 -49.81 -23.21 7.29
CA TRP A 153 -48.90 -24.13 6.65
C TRP A 153 -47.84 -23.41 5.84
N TRP A 154 -48.23 -22.49 4.94
CA TRP A 154 -47.32 -21.70 4.12
C TRP A 154 -46.30 -20.94 4.93
N MET A 155 -46.70 -20.30 6.04
CA MET A 155 -45.82 -19.54 6.91
C MET A 155 -44.80 -20.47 7.62
N GLY A 156 -45.26 -21.66 8.05
CA GLY A 156 -44.38 -22.65 8.67
C GLY A 156 -43.27 -23.12 7.74
N ASP A 157 -43.62 -23.46 6.49
CA ASP A 157 -42.68 -23.89 5.46
C ASP A 157 -41.71 -22.74 5.08
N THR A 158 -42.26 -21.56 4.81
CA THR A 158 -41.45 -20.36 4.45
C THR A 158 -40.45 -20.02 5.51
N THR A 159 -40.87 -19.95 6.79
CA THR A 159 -39.95 -19.57 7.87
C THR A 159 -38.89 -20.63 8.09
N SER A 160 -39.26 -21.90 7.93
CA SER A 160 -38.30 -23.00 8.00
C SER A 160 -37.22 -22.89 6.90
N ASP A 161 -37.63 -22.60 5.67
CA ASP A 161 -36.67 -22.37 4.58
C ASP A 161 -35.76 -21.20 4.86
N LEU A 162 -36.26 -20.13 5.49
CA LEU A 162 -35.47 -18.95 5.81
C LEU A 162 -34.54 -19.12 7.02
N VAL A 163 -34.91 -19.93 8.03
CA VAL A 163 -34.16 -20.08 9.28
C VAL A 163 -33.32 -21.36 9.31
N VAL A 164 -33.94 -22.49 8.94
CA VAL A 164 -33.31 -23.81 9.07
C VAL A 164 -32.42 -24.12 7.88
N ALA A 165 -32.84 -23.77 6.64
CA ALA A 165 -32.01 -24.07 5.49
C ALA A 165 -30.65 -23.32 5.50
N PRO A 166 -30.56 -22.02 5.80
CA PRO A 166 -29.26 -21.32 5.93
C PRO A 166 -28.35 -21.97 6.98
N LEU A 167 -28.91 -22.33 8.15
CA LEU A 167 -28.16 -23.01 9.20
C LEU A 167 -27.51 -24.29 8.68
N VAL A 168 -28.33 -25.19 8.09
CA VAL A 168 -27.84 -26.49 7.58
C VAL A 168 -26.81 -26.29 6.45
N ILE A 169 -27.09 -25.41 5.49
CA ILE A 169 -26.22 -25.15 4.35
C ILE A 169 -24.86 -24.62 4.84
N LEU A 170 -24.85 -23.59 5.68
CA LEU A 170 -23.61 -22.94 6.12
C LEU A 170 -22.74 -23.85 6.99
N TRP A 171 -23.34 -24.66 7.87
CA TRP A 171 -22.59 -25.62 8.66
C TRP A 171 -22.08 -26.82 7.84
N THR A 172 -22.72 -27.15 6.74
CA THR A 172 -22.28 -28.25 5.87
C THR A 172 -21.14 -27.84 4.96
N ILE A 173 -21.15 -26.58 4.47
CA ILE A 173 -20.12 -26.06 3.56
C ILE A 173 -18.83 -25.72 4.29
N ALA A 174 -18.90 -25.18 5.50
CA ALA A 174 -17.75 -24.75 6.30
C ALA A 174 -17.74 -25.41 7.69
N PRO A 175 -17.52 -26.74 7.79
CA PRO A 175 -17.59 -27.45 9.06
C PRO A 175 -16.43 -27.15 10.00
N SER A 176 -15.31 -26.57 9.50
CA SER A 176 -14.12 -26.34 10.33
C SER A 176 -14.28 -25.13 11.25
N TRP A 177 -14.11 -25.36 12.53
CA TRP A 177 -14.04 -24.35 13.57
C TRP A 177 -12.63 -23.73 13.57
N ARG A 178 -12.45 -22.57 12.89
CA ARG A 178 -11.18 -21.85 12.85
C ARG A 178 -11.24 -20.59 13.70
N TRP A 179 -11.75 -20.70 14.92
CA TRP A 179 -11.73 -19.59 15.85
C TRP A 179 -10.39 -19.52 16.58
N ASN A 180 -9.80 -18.34 16.61
CA ASN A 180 -8.75 -18.08 17.57
C ASN A 180 -9.36 -17.98 18.99
N ARG A 181 -8.53 -17.97 20.05
CA ARG A 181 -9.03 -17.94 21.44
C ARG A 181 -9.94 -16.74 21.71
N ARG A 182 -9.66 -15.58 21.12
CA ARG A 182 -10.48 -14.36 21.30
C ARG A 182 -11.85 -14.52 20.62
N GLU A 183 -11.86 -14.98 19.40
CA GLU A 183 -13.10 -15.24 18.64
C GLU A 183 -13.98 -16.27 19.34
N ALA A 184 -13.40 -17.34 19.85
CA ALA A 184 -14.14 -18.36 20.61
C ALA A 184 -14.82 -17.77 21.86
N VAL A 185 -14.10 -16.94 22.61
CA VAL A 185 -14.66 -16.23 23.78
C VAL A 185 -15.78 -15.28 23.36
N GLU A 186 -15.59 -14.51 22.28
CA GLU A 186 -16.62 -13.60 21.79
C GLU A 186 -17.89 -14.33 21.34
N VAL A 187 -17.77 -15.48 20.64
CA VAL A 187 -18.92 -16.31 20.25
C VAL A 187 -19.63 -16.88 21.48
N ILE A 188 -18.89 -17.36 22.49
CA ILE A 188 -19.50 -17.86 23.73
C ILE A 188 -20.25 -16.74 24.44
N LEU A 189 -19.64 -15.56 24.58
CA LEU A 189 -20.30 -14.40 25.19
C LEU A 189 -21.55 -13.97 24.42
N LEU A 190 -21.49 -14.00 23.09
CA LEU A 190 -22.66 -13.74 22.24
C LEU A 190 -23.78 -14.74 22.50
N LEU A 191 -23.47 -16.05 22.55
CA LEU A 191 -24.48 -17.09 22.80
C LEU A 191 -25.09 -16.92 24.17
N ILE A 192 -24.29 -16.61 25.19
CA ILE A 192 -24.79 -16.32 26.55
C ILE A 192 -25.69 -15.08 26.52
N LEU A 193 -25.28 -14.00 25.83
CA LEU A 193 -26.09 -12.79 25.71
C LEU A 193 -27.42 -13.06 25.01
N LEU A 194 -27.43 -13.86 23.90
CA LEU A 194 -28.66 -14.25 23.21
C LEU A 194 -29.56 -15.12 24.08
N LEU A 195 -29.00 -16.02 24.89
CA LEU A 195 -29.76 -16.80 25.85
C LEU A 195 -30.39 -15.91 26.92
N ILE A 196 -29.63 -15.04 27.57
CA ILE A 196 -30.12 -14.10 28.59
C ILE A 196 -31.21 -13.21 27.99
N LEU A 197 -30.97 -12.65 26.80
CA LEU A 197 -31.91 -11.78 26.13
C LEU A 197 -33.19 -12.52 25.72
N GLY A 198 -33.03 -13.71 25.14
CA GLY A 198 -34.14 -14.57 24.76
C GLY A 198 -35.00 -14.96 25.99
N GLU A 199 -34.40 -15.39 27.07
CA GLU A 199 -35.09 -15.69 28.32
C GLU A 199 -35.72 -14.45 28.97
N THR A 200 -35.08 -13.28 28.87
CA THR A 200 -35.66 -12.02 29.37
C THR A 200 -36.91 -11.62 28.59
N VAL A 201 -36.88 -11.75 27.26
CA VAL A 201 -37.99 -11.33 26.36
C VAL A 201 -39.08 -12.38 26.27
N PHE A 202 -38.73 -13.68 26.24
CA PHE A 202 -39.61 -14.79 25.97
C PHE A 202 -39.71 -15.83 27.09
N GLY A 203 -38.78 -15.83 28.07
CA GLY A 203 -38.68 -16.90 29.09
C GLY A 203 -39.49 -16.68 30.38
N GLY A 204 -40.14 -15.51 30.53
CA GLY A 204 -40.96 -15.22 31.69
C GLY A 204 -40.19 -14.95 33.01
N TRP A 205 -38.88 -14.76 32.96
CA TRP A 205 -38.07 -14.44 34.16
C TRP A 205 -38.42 -13.12 34.84
N PHE A 206 -38.96 -12.18 34.05
CA PHE A 206 -39.45 -10.91 34.56
C PHE A 206 -40.97 -10.87 34.44
N PRO A 207 -41.70 -10.55 35.55
CA PRO A 207 -43.15 -10.46 35.58
C PRO A 207 -43.64 -9.15 34.92
N ILE A 208 -43.05 -8.77 33.81
CA ILE A 208 -43.49 -7.65 33.02
C ILE A 208 -44.61 -8.19 32.14
N SER A 209 -45.85 -7.65 32.32
CA SER A 209 -46.93 -7.89 31.39
C SER A 209 -46.50 -7.30 30.02
N ALA A 210 -45.76 -8.10 29.26
CA ALA A 210 -45.08 -7.72 28.03
C ALA A 210 -46.04 -7.35 26.90
N GLN A 211 -47.32 -7.55 27.09
CA GLN A 211 -48.39 -7.24 26.13
C GLN A 211 -48.44 -5.77 25.70
N ASN A 212 -47.85 -4.85 26.48
CA ASN A 212 -47.95 -3.42 26.21
C ASN A 212 -46.60 -2.79 25.83
N TYR A 213 -45.50 -3.53 25.78
CA TYR A 213 -44.18 -2.96 25.48
C TYR A 213 -43.50 -3.65 24.29
N PRO A 214 -42.89 -2.91 23.36
CA PRO A 214 -42.23 -3.47 22.17
C PRO A 214 -40.85 -4.07 22.53
N ILE A 215 -40.74 -4.90 23.57
CA ILE A 215 -39.49 -5.47 24.11
C ILE A 215 -38.80 -6.38 23.08
N SER A 216 -39.56 -6.98 22.14
CA SER A 216 -38.99 -7.80 21.06
C SER A 216 -37.99 -7.07 20.18
N PHE A 217 -38.10 -5.72 20.06
CA PHE A 217 -37.14 -4.92 19.28
C PHE A 217 -35.72 -4.93 19.86
N ILE A 218 -35.55 -5.27 21.16
CA ILE A 218 -34.23 -5.35 21.81
C ILE A 218 -33.43 -6.53 21.22
N CYS A 219 -34.06 -7.58 20.71
CA CYS A 219 -33.39 -8.70 20.06
C CYS A 219 -32.76 -8.32 18.72
N GLY A 220 -33.39 -7.38 17.98
CA GLY A 220 -32.96 -6.93 16.65
C GLY A 220 -31.51 -6.42 16.62
N PRO A 221 -31.14 -5.40 17.43
CA PRO A 221 -29.77 -4.90 17.49
C PRO A 221 -28.71 -5.96 17.79
N VAL A 222 -28.99 -6.92 18.67
CA VAL A 222 -28.06 -7.99 19.02
C VAL A 222 -27.86 -8.94 17.84
N VAL A 223 -28.94 -9.34 17.18
CA VAL A 223 -28.86 -10.18 15.97
C VAL A 223 -28.15 -9.43 14.82
N LEU A 224 -28.45 -8.15 14.63
CA LEU A 224 -27.73 -7.34 13.63
C LEU A 224 -26.25 -7.18 13.98
N TRP A 225 -25.92 -7.02 15.27
CA TRP A 225 -24.52 -6.98 15.69
C TRP A 225 -23.78 -8.29 15.35
N THR A 226 -24.45 -9.45 15.42
CA THR A 226 -23.83 -10.71 14.99
C THR A 226 -23.44 -10.64 13.50
N ALA A 227 -24.28 -10.07 12.65
CA ALA A 227 -24.03 -9.92 11.23
C ALA A 227 -22.84 -8.99 10.92
N PHE A 228 -22.61 -7.95 11.76
CA PHE A 228 -21.45 -7.05 11.64
C PHE A 228 -20.16 -7.70 12.14
N ARG A 229 -20.20 -8.46 13.23
CA ARG A 229 -19.01 -8.96 13.91
C ARG A 229 -18.54 -10.32 13.44
N PHE A 230 -19.48 -11.22 13.18
CA PHE A 230 -19.21 -12.63 12.87
C PHE A 230 -19.46 -12.97 11.40
N THR A 231 -19.47 -14.26 11.07
CA THR A 231 -19.79 -14.74 9.73
C THR A 231 -21.28 -15.08 9.60
N GLN A 232 -21.72 -15.41 8.39
CA GLN A 232 -23.10 -15.83 8.12
C GLN A 232 -23.50 -17.06 8.95
N ARG A 233 -22.55 -17.95 9.23
CA ARG A 233 -22.78 -19.20 9.99
C ARG A 233 -23.18 -18.91 11.44
N GLU A 234 -22.40 -18.06 12.13
CA GLU A 234 -22.69 -17.67 13.52
C GLU A 234 -24.00 -16.87 13.59
N THR A 235 -24.25 -16.01 12.60
CA THR A 235 -25.50 -15.23 12.49
C THR A 235 -26.71 -16.17 12.34
N ALA A 236 -26.65 -17.16 11.43
CA ALA A 236 -27.72 -18.13 11.26
C ALA A 236 -27.94 -18.98 12.53
N THR A 237 -26.87 -19.34 13.23
CA THR A 237 -26.94 -20.08 14.50
C THR A 237 -27.62 -19.25 15.60
N GLY A 238 -27.25 -17.97 15.72
CA GLY A 238 -27.88 -17.05 16.67
C GLY A 238 -29.35 -16.85 16.44
N ILE A 239 -29.76 -16.67 15.17
CA ILE A 239 -31.17 -16.54 14.78
C ILE A 239 -31.94 -17.80 15.10
N PHE A 240 -31.38 -18.97 14.78
CA PHE A 240 -32.05 -20.26 15.05
C PHE A 240 -32.27 -20.47 16.55
N LEU A 241 -31.26 -20.18 17.40
CA LEU A 241 -31.37 -20.31 18.86
C LEU A 241 -32.40 -19.34 19.43
N LEU A 242 -32.37 -18.08 18.98
CA LEU A 242 -33.34 -17.09 19.43
C LEU A 242 -34.77 -17.48 19.01
N SER A 243 -34.95 -17.98 17.78
CA SER A 243 -36.23 -18.46 17.28
C SER A 243 -36.76 -19.64 18.11
N ALA A 244 -35.89 -20.59 18.48
CA ALA A 244 -36.27 -21.71 19.31
C ALA A 244 -36.74 -21.28 20.71
N ILE A 245 -36.03 -20.33 21.36
CA ILE A 245 -36.42 -19.77 22.65
C ILE A 245 -37.74 -19.01 22.54
N ALA A 246 -37.91 -18.20 21.48
CA ALA A 246 -39.10 -17.41 21.25
C ALA A 246 -40.33 -18.28 21.00
N ILE A 247 -40.20 -19.37 20.25
CA ILE A 247 -41.27 -20.36 20.03
C ILE A 247 -41.65 -21.01 21.39
N TRP A 248 -40.65 -21.47 22.14
CA TRP A 248 -40.86 -22.10 23.42
C TRP A 248 -41.59 -21.17 24.40
N GLY A 249 -41.12 -19.93 24.53
CA GLY A 249 -41.72 -18.90 25.42
C GLY A 249 -43.15 -18.57 25.03
N THR A 250 -43.41 -18.31 23.73
CA THR A 250 -44.75 -17.99 23.23
C THR A 250 -45.76 -19.12 23.50
N LEU A 251 -45.34 -20.38 23.39
CA LEU A 251 -46.16 -21.56 23.72
C LEU A 251 -46.50 -21.71 25.22
N HIS A 252 -45.63 -21.15 26.08
CA HIS A 252 -45.87 -21.16 27.52
C HIS A 252 -46.57 -19.87 28.00
N GLY A 253 -47.09 -19.06 27.09
CA GLY A 253 -47.78 -17.84 27.42
C GLY A 253 -46.86 -16.65 27.80
N PHE A 254 -45.58 -16.67 27.38
CA PHE A 254 -44.62 -15.63 27.63
C PHE A 254 -44.26 -14.89 26.35
N GLY A 255 -43.89 -13.61 26.48
CA GLY A 255 -43.37 -12.80 25.39
C GLY A 255 -44.40 -11.87 24.73
N PRO A 256 -43.92 -11.05 23.80
CA PRO A 256 -44.70 -9.95 23.24
C PRO A 256 -45.66 -10.37 22.10
N PHE A 257 -45.61 -11.61 21.66
CA PHE A 257 -46.40 -12.10 20.51
C PHE A 257 -47.66 -12.88 20.92
N ILE A 258 -48.04 -12.85 22.19
CA ILE A 258 -49.22 -13.55 22.70
C ILE A 258 -50.47 -12.88 22.14
N MET A 259 -51.32 -13.70 21.49
CA MET A 259 -52.62 -13.36 20.91
C MET A 259 -53.73 -14.22 21.52
N GLU A 260 -54.96 -14.02 21.04
CA GLU A 260 -56.12 -14.81 21.50
C GLU A 260 -55.97 -16.31 21.29
N THR A 261 -55.25 -16.70 20.24
CA THR A 261 -54.99 -18.11 19.94
C THR A 261 -53.50 -18.38 19.79
N GLU A 262 -53.05 -19.58 20.17
CA GLU A 262 -51.64 -20.03 20.01
C GLU A 262 -51.21 -19.98 18.56
N ASN A 263 -52.08 -20.30 17.61
CA ASN A 263 -51.76 -20.23 16.19
C ASN A 263 -51.49 -18.81 15.72
N GLN A 264 -52.29 -17.81 16.13
CA GLN A 264 -52.07 -16.39 15.79
C GLN A 264 -50.77 -15.91 16.40
N SER A 265 -50.49 -16.25 17.66
CA SER A 265 -49.25 -15.93 18.35
C SER A 265 -48.01 -16.43 17.60
N LEU A 266 -48.03 -17.69 17.17
CA LEU A 266 -46.93 -18.26 16.40
C LEU A 266 -46.81 -17.67 14.99
N LEU A 267 -47.91 -17.33 14.29
CA LEU A 267 -47.88 -16.71 12.98
C LEU A 267 -47.18 -15.34 13.02
N ILE A 268 -47.48 -14.52 14.02
CA ILE A 268 -46.84 -13.20 14.19
C ILE A 268 -45.36 -13.37 14.53
N LEU A 269 -45.05 -14.30 15.45
CA LEU A 269 -43.65 -14.63 15.77
C LEU A 269 -42.88 -15.08 14.52
N GLN A 270 -43.46 -16.00 13.73
CA GLN A 270 -42.81 -16.51 12.50
C GLN A 270 -42.58 -15.39 11.46
N THR A 271 -43.59 -14.52 11.27
CA THR A 271 -43.42 -13.35 10.40
C THR A 271 -42.27 -12.44 10.84
N SER A 272 -42.23 -12.14 12.13
CA SER A 272 -41.14 -11.31 12.70
C SER A 272 -39.78 -11.97 12.57
N THR A 273 -39.70 -13.27 12.82
CA THR A 273 -38.49 -14.10 12.67
C THR A 273 -38.01 -14.14 11.21
N ALA A 274 -38.94 -14.31 10.24
CA ALA A 274 -38.60 -14.32 8.81
C ALA A 274 -37.97 -12.97 8.37
N VAL A 275 -38.61 -11.86 8.74
CA VAL A 275 -38.09 -10.51 8.43
C VAL A 275 -36.71 -10.29 9.07
N LEU A 276 -36.55 -10.63 10.35
CA LEU A 276 -35.26 -10.50 11.05
C LEU A 276 -34.17 -11.36 10.39
N THR A 277 -34.53 -12.58 10.00
CA THR A 277 -33.60 -13.52 9.36
C THR A 277 -33.10 -12.98 8.02
N VAL A 278 -34.01 -12.57 7.13
CA VAL A 278 -33.62 -12.02 5.81
C VAL A 278 -32.75 -10.79 5.98
N THR A 279 -33.15 -9.89 6.89
CA THR A 279 -32.39 -8.65 7.15
C THR A 279 -30.98 -8.94 7.69
N ALA A 280 -30.87 -9.79 8.70
CA ALA A 280 -29.58 -10.11 9.31
C ALA A 280 -28.67 -10.91 8.36
N MET A 281 -29.22 -11.87 7.61
CA MET A 281 -28.46 -12.66 6.64
C MET A 281 -27.99 -11.80 5.46
N ALA A 282 -28.83 -10.88 4.96
CA ALA A 282 -28.43 -9.94 3.91
C ALA A 282 -27.33 -9.01 4.39
N LEU A 283 -27.42 -8.51 5.62
CA LEU A 283 -26.39 -7.69 6.23
C LEU A 283 -25.08 -8.47 6.42
N ALA A 284 -25.15 -9.70 6.93
CA ALA A 284 -23.97 -10.55 7.11
C ALA A 284 -23.28 -10.85 5.76
N ALA A 285 -24.07 -11.09 4.70
CA ALA A 285 -23.56 -11.27 3.35
C ALA A 285 -22.87 -9.99 2.81
N ALA A 286 -23.49 -8.82 3.00
CA ALA A 286 -22.92 -7.54 2.61
C ALA A 286 -21.60 -7.24 3.35
N MET A 287 -21.52 -7.53 4.65
CA MET A 287 -20.31 -7.37 5.43
C MET A 287 -19.20 -8.33 4.99
N ALA A 288 -19.54 -9.56 4.65
CA ALA A 288 -18.59 -10.54 4.12
C ALA A 288 -18.07 -10.11 2.73
N GLU A 289 -18.91 -9.60 1.85
CA GLU A 289 -18.54 -9.07 0.53
C GLU A 289 -17.59 -7.88 0.69
N ARG A 290 -17.91 -6.93 1.57
CA ARG A 290 -17.07 -5.79 1.89
C ARG A 290 -15.69 -6.21 2.43
N ARG A 291 -15.64 -7.13 3.39
CA ARG A 291 -14.37 -7.64 3.95
C ARG A 291 -13.49 -8.31 2.89
N ARG A 292 -14.10 -9.05 1.94
CA ARG A 292 -13.37 -9.66 0.82
C ARG A 292 -12.80 -8.60 -0.13
N ALA A 293 -13.57 -7.55 -0.44
CA ALA A 293 -13.12 -6.44 -1.28
C ALA A 293 -11.98 -5.66 -0.61
N GLU A 294 -12.10 -5.33 0.67
CA GLU A 294 -11.05 -4.66 1.44
C GLU A 294 -9.75 -5.49 1.49
N ALA A 295 -9.85 -6.79 1.70
CA ALA A 295 -8.69 -7.69 1.69
C ALA A 295 -8.01 -7.75 0.31
N ALA A 296 -8.77 -7.80 -0.77
CA ALA A 296 -8.25 -7.79 -2.14
C ALA A 296 -7.51 -6.48 -2.45
N ILE A 297 -8.09 -5.33 -2.08
CA ILE A 297 -7.46 -4.01 -2.24
C ILE A 297 -6.17 -3.91 -1.42
N ALA A 298 -6.17 -4.38 -0.17
CA ALA A 298 -4.97 -4.40 0.67
C ALA A 298 -3.84 -5.25 0.06
N GLN A 299 -4.18 -6.42 -0.48
CA GLN A 299 -3.23 -7.28 -1.15
C GLN A 299 -2.66 -6.63 -2.43
N GLN A 300 -3.51 -6.01 -3.24
CA GLN A 300 -3.07 -5.30 -4.44
C GLN A 300 -2.16 -4.12 -4.09
N LYS A 301 -2.51 -3.34 -3.07
CA LYS A 301 -1.69 -2.22 -2.59
C LYS A 301 -0.31 -2.71 -2.12
N ALA A 302 -0.25 -3.78 -1.33
CA ALA A 302 1.01 -4.36 -0.89
C ALA A 302 1.88 -4.85 -2.05
N ALA A 303 1.30 -5.44 -3.09
CA ALA A 303 2.02 -5.86 -4.30
C ALA A 303 2.60 -4.68 -5.07
N VAL A 304 1.84 -3.59 -5.25
CA VAL A 304 2.31 -2.35 -5.90
C VAL A 304 3.43 -1.70 -5.09
N GLU A 305 3.31 -1.62 -3.77
CA GLU A 305 4.36 -1.09 -2.90
C GLU A 305 5.65 -1.93 -2.96
N ALA A 306 5.53 -3.26 -2.98
CA ALA A 306 6.68 -4.16 -3.14
C ALA A 306 7.38 -3.96 -4.50
N ALA A 307 6.63 -3.87 -5.59
CA ALA A 307 7.17 -3.60 -6.93
C ALA A 307 7.87 -2.24 -7.01
N ASN A 308 7.29 -1.20 -6.40
CA ASN A 308 7.91 0.11 -6.33
C ASN A 308 9.23 0.09 -5.54
N ARG A 309 9.29 -0.58 -4.37
CA ARG A 309 10.53 -0.73 -3.59
C ARG A 309 11.62 -1.44 -4.39
N THR A 310 11.28 -2.51 -5.11
CA THR A 310 12.23 -3.22 -5.98
C THR A 310 12.78 -2.33 -7.08
N LYS A 311 11.92 -1.55 -7.74
CA LYS A 311 12.33 -0.55 -8.74
C LYS A 311 13.27 0.51 -8.14
N ASP A 312 12.98 0.97 -6.92
CA ASP A 312 13.78 1.98 -6.21
C ASP A 312 15.18 1.48 -5.89
N ASN A 313 15.26 0.27 -5.33
CA ASN A 313 16.53 -0.38 -5.01
C ASN A 313 17.37 -0.66 -6.27
N PHE A 314 16.71 -1.08 -7.36
CA PHE A 314 17.37 -1.29 -8.64
C PHE A 314 18.00 -0.01 -9.19
N LEU A 315 17.28 1.12 -9.17
CA LEU A 315 17.78 2.41 -9.65
C LEU A 315 18.94 2.93 -8.80
N ALA A 316 18.86 2.77 -7.47
CA ALA A 316 19.95 3.14 -6.56
C ALA A 316 21.20 2.30 -6.80
N MET A 317 21.05 0.97 -6.92
CA MET A 317 22.14 0.05 -7.22
C MET A 317 22.75 0.33 -8.60
N LEU A 318 21.92 0.53 -9.63
CA LEU A 318 22.40 0.82 -10.99
C LEU A 318 23.26 2.08 -11.03
N SER A 319 22.87 3.12 -10.31
CA SER A 319 23.62 4.37 -10.23
C SER A 319 24.98 4.20 -9.54
N HIS A 320 25.01 3.38 -8.47
CA HIS A 320 26.28 3.03 -7.82
C HIS A 320 27.20 2.26 -8.77
N GLU A 321 26.69 1.20 -9.41
CA GLU A 321 27.46 0.38 -10.35
C GLU A 321 27.95 1.15 -11.60
N LEU A 322 27.18 2.17 -12.04
CA LEU A 322 27.62 3.02 -13.15
C LEU A 322 28.67 4.07 -12.74
N ARG A 323 28.60 4.58 -11.49
CA ARG A 323 29.53 5.58 -10.98
C ARG A 323 30.89 5.00 -10.60
N THR A 324 30.92 3.78 -10.09
CA THR A 324 32.13 3.10 -9.61
C THR A 324 33.22 2.98 -10.68
N PRO A 325 32.97 2.53 -11.93
CA PRO A 325 34.02 2.43 -12.96
C PRO A 325 34.50 3.77 -13.49
N LEU A 326 33.77 4.88 -13.27
CA LEU A 326 34.20 6.21 -13.71
C LEU A 326 35.31 6.78 -12.83
N THR A 327 35.33 6.44 -11.54
CA THR A 327 36.36 6.93 -10.60
C THR A 327 37.80 6.59 -11.04
N PRO A 328 38.16 5.32 -11.36
CA PRO A 328 39.51 5.00 -11.83
C PRO A 328 39.82 5.63 -13.21
N VAL A 329 38.83 5.80 -14.08
CA VAL A 329 39.05 6.46 -15.38
C VAL A 329 39.42 7.93 -15.20
N ILE A 330 38.73 8.67 -14.34
CA ILE A 330 39.06 10.09 -14.02
C ILE A 330 40.45 10.17 -13.41
N ALA A 331 40.76 9.33 -12.43
CA ALA A 331 42.08 9.31 -11.80
C ALA A 331 43.23 8.93 -12.77
N ALA A 332 42.99 7.98 -13.69
CA ALA A 332 43.93 7.64 -14.74
C ALA A 332 44.13 8.78 -15.74
N LEU A 333 43.07 9.51 -16.09
CA LEU A 333 43.19 10.72 -16.95
C LEU A 333 44.01 11.82 -16.29
N ASP A 334 43.83 12.04 -14.98
CA ASP A 334 44.64 13.01 -14.22
C ASP A 334 46.13 12.63 -14.23
N ALA A 335 46.45 11.35 -14.06
CA ALA A 335 47.82 10.83 -14.13
C ALA A 335 48.42 11.00 -15.53
N LEU A 336 47.70 10.61 -16.59
CA LEU A 336 48.14 10.72 -17.97
C LEU A 336 48.29 12.17 -18.43
N GLN A 337 47.47 13.11 -17.99
CA GLN A 337 47.55 14.52 -18.33
C GLN A 337 48.85 15.14 -17.79
N THR A 338 49.37 14.60 -16.67
CA THR A 338 50.63 15.04 -16.09
C THR A 338 51.85 14.43 -16.82
N GLU A 339 51.75 13.18 -17.35
CA GLU A 339 52.82 12.47 -18.02
C GLU A 339 52.98 12.87 -19.51
N LEU A 340 51.88 13.10 -20.22
CA LEU A 340 51.87 13.35 -21.67
C LEU A 340 51.93 14.83 -22.04
N SER A 341 52.50 15.66 -21.22
CA SER A 341 52.52 17.11 -21.42
C SER A 341 53.26 17.62 -22.69
N GLN A 342 53.85 16.75 -23.49
CA GLN A 342 54.68 17.11 -24.65
C GLN A 342 53.97 17.10 -26.02
N SER A 343 52.77 16.53 -26.17
CA SER A 343 52.04 16.47 -27.44
C SER A 343 50.70 17.18 -27.34
N THR A 344 50.44 18.13 -28.22
CA THR A 344 49.17 18.88 -28.30
C THR A 344 48.00 17.97 -28.65
N GLU A 345 48.23 16.92 -29.45
CA GLU A 345 47.22 15.96 -29.90
C GLU A 345 46.79 15.01 -28.76
N SER A 346 47.77 14.55 -27.94
CA SER A 346 47.49 13.74 -26.75
C SER A 346 46.72 14.53 -25.69
N LYS A 347 47.04 15.80 -25.49
CA LYS A 347 46.31 16.70 -24.58
C LYS A 347 44.83 16.88 -25.03
N ALA A 348 44.60 17.05 -26.33
CA ALA A 348 43.27 17.20 -26.88
C ALA A 348 42.42 15.94 -26.74
N ALA A 349 43.05 14.76 -26.97
CA ALA A 349 42.38 13.45 -26.81
C ALA A 349 42.01 13.18 -25.34
N LEU A 350 42.96 13.42 -24.40
CA LEU A 350 42.71 13.30 -22.96
C LEU A 350 41.60 14.23 -22.46
N ALA A 351 41.63 15.50 -22.91
CA ALA A 351 40.57 16.45 -22.58
C ALA A 351 39.20 16.07 -23.14
N MET A 352 39.17 15.37 -24.30
CA MET A 352 37.93 14.83 -24.86
C MET A 352 37.39 13.64 -24.04
N ILE A 353 38.26 12.70 -23.67
CA ILE A 353 37.85 11.54 -22.84
C ILE A 353 37.35 12.04 -21.48
N ARG A 354 38.09 12.92 -20.84
CA ARG A 354 37.68 13.53 -19.58
C ARG A 354 36.29 14.18 -19.65
N ARG A 355 36.05 15.00 -20.64
CA ARG A 355 34.73 15.66 -20.82
C ARG A 355 33.59 14.63 -20.99
N ASN A 356 33.84 13.51 -21.70
CA ASN A 356 32.81 12.48 -21.87
C ASN A 356 32.53 11.73 -20.56
N VAL A 357 33.55 11.40 -19.78
CA VAL A 357 33.39 10.73 -18.49
C VAL A 357 32.70 11.64 -17.47
N GLU A 358 33.07 12.93 -17.42
CA GLU A 358 32.41 13.93 -16.58
C GLU A 358 30.94 14.11 -16.97
N LEU A 359 30.64 14.12 -18.28
CA LEU A 359 29.27 14.17 -18.78
C LEU A 359 28.46 12.95 -18.38
N GLU A 360 29.03 11.75 -18.49
CA GLU A 360 28.36 10.50 -18.11
C GLU A 360 28.08 10.45 -16.59
N SER A 361 29.03 10.88 -15.77
CA SER A 361 28.84 11.02 -14.33
C SER A 361 27.69 11.98 -14.01
N GLN A 362 27.63 13.12 -14.69
CA GLN A 362 26.57 14.11 -14.51
C GLN A 362 25.20 13.55 -14.89
N LEU A 363 25.11 12.77 -15.98
CA LEU A 363 23.86 12.14 -16.41
C LEU A 363 23.33 11.12 -15.40
N ILE A 364 24.24 10.40 -14.75
CA ILE A 364 23.90 9.45 -13.67
C ILE A 364 23.34 10.20 -12.45
N ASP A 365 23.98 11.31 -12.07
CA ASP A 365 23.56 12.14 -10.94
C ASP A 365 22.20 12.81 -11.21
N ASP A 366 21.97 13.32 -12.40
CA ASP A 366 20.70 13.90 -12.84
C ASP A 366 19.56 12.87 -12.80
N LEU A 367 19.83 11.62 -13.20
CA LEU A 367 18.84 10.52 -13.14
C LEU A 367 18.48 10.15 -11.70
N LEU A 368 19.47 10.14 -10.81
CA LEU A 368 19.26 9.91 -9.37
C LEU A 368 18.44 11.03 -8.74
N ASP A 369 18.81 12.29 -8.99
CA ASP A 369 18.08 13.45 -8.47
C ASP A 369 16.60 13.38 -8.90
N LEU A 370 16.31 13.09 -10.17
CA LEU A 370 14.93 12.91 -10.65
C LEU A 370 14.18 11.80 -9.93
N THR A 371 14.84 10.66 -9.68
CA THR A 371 14.19 9.53 -9.00
C THR A 371 13.89 9.85 -7.54
N GLN A 372 14.75 10.63 -6.86
CA GLN A 372 14.53 11.09 -5.48
C GLN A 372 13.43 12.16 -5.41
N ILE A 373 13.42 13.09 -6.35
CA ILE A 373 12.39 14.14 -6.49
C ILE A 373 11.02 13.51 -6.73
N ALA A 374 10.90 12.59 -7.70
CA ALA A 374 9.64 11.92 -8.04
C ALA A 374 9.01 11.15 -6.86
N LYS A 375 9.77 10.90 -5.79
CA LYS A 375 9.37 10.15 -4.60
C LYS A 375 9.21 11.00 -3.34
N ASP A 376 9.35 12.29 -3.46
CA ASP A 376 9.33 13.19 -2.29
C ASP A 376 10.40 12.79 -1.23
N LYS A 377 11.51 12.18 -1.67
CA LYS A 377 12.62 11.70 -0.80
C LYS A 377 13.86 12.56 -0.86
N LEU A 378 13.79 13.70 -1.54
CA LEU A 378 14.90 14.63 -1.63
C LEU A 378 15.16 15.25 -0.24
N GLN A 379 16.32 14.94 0.35
CA GLN A 379 16.75 15.51 1.63
C GLN A 379 17.68 16.67 1.34
N LEU A 380 17.26 17.90 1.71
CA LEU A 380 18.04 19.11 1.57
C LEU A 380 18.67 19.52 2.91
N ARG A 381 19.90 20.02 2.88
CA ARG A 381 20.56 20.68 4.01
C ARG A 381 20.31 22.18 3.93
N PHE A 382 19.47 22.69 4.79
CA PHE A 382 19.15 24.11 4.82
C PHE A 382 20.15 24.87 5.70
N ASP A 383 21.02 25.66 5.05
CA ASP A 383 21.92 26.62 5.70
C ASP A 383 21.59 28.01 5.21
N SER A 384 22.00 29.06 5.98
CA SER A 384 21.95 30.44 5.51
C SER A 384 23.14 30.68 4.57
N ILE A 385 22.87 30.72 3.27
CA ILE A 385 23.90 30.92 2.24
C ILE A 385 23.85 32.32 1.63
N ASP A 386 25.02 32.84 1.23
CA ASP A 386 25.13 34.04 0.42
C ASP A 386 24.89 33.69 -1.05
N ALA A 387 23.69 34.04 -1.57
CA ALA A 387 23.32 33.75 -2.94
C ALA A 387 24.18 34.50 -3.97
N HIS A 388 24.68 35.71 -3.68
CA HIS A 388 25.57 36.44 -4.57
C HIS A 388 26.94 35.77 -4.72
N LEU A 389 27.48 35.28 -3.61
CA LEU A 389 28.75 34.50 -3.62
C LEU A 389 28.56 33.21 -4.41
N ALA A 390 27.47 32.47 -4.18
CA ALA A 390 27.16 31.23 -4.90
C ALA A 390 27.01 31.46 -6.42
N VAL A 391 26.32 32.53 -6.84
CA VAL A 391 26.20 32.92 -8.25
C VAL A 391 27.56 33.28 -8.84
N SER A 392 28.35 34.07 -8.13
CA SER A 392 29.70 34.51 -8.59
C SER A 392 30.63 33.31 -8.81
N ASN A 393 30.62 32.33 -7.90
CA ASN A 393 31.39 31.10 -8.02
C ASN A 393 30.98 30.31 -9.28
N VAL A 394 29.67 30.17 -9.55
CA VAL A 394 29.16 29.46 -10.74
C VAL A 394 29.57 30.19 -12.02
N VAL A 395 29.51 31.52 -12.05
CA VAL A 395 29.93 32.31 -13.21
C VAL A 395 31.42 32.11 -13.50
N GLU A 396 32.27 32.12 -12.47
CA GLU A 396 33.70 31.87 -12.64
C GLU A 396 33.99 30.48 -13.19
N MET A 397 33.25 29.44 -12.71
CA MET A 397 33.36 28.07 -13.23
C MET A 397 32.99 27.98 -14.74
N CYS A 398 32.05 28.79 -15.21
CA CYS A 398 31.59 28.76 -16.60
C CYS A 398 32.35 29.75 -17.51
N ARG A 399 33.27 30.56 -16.98
CA ARG A 399 33.96 31.64 -17.70
C ARG A 399 34.70 31.13 -18.92
N ALA A 400 35.52 30.10 -18.77
CA ALA A 400 36.30 29.53 -19.88
C ALA A 400 35.44 29.07 -21.06
N GLU A 401 34.24 28.51 -20.78
CA GLU A 401 33.33 28.09 -21.82
C GLU A 401 32.61 29.23 -22.50
N ALA A 402 32.26 30.27 -21.75
CA ALA A 402 31.70 31.51 -22.30
C ALA A 402 32.70 32.23 -23.19
N ASP A 403 33.98 32.37 -22.75
CA ASP A 403 35.06 32.98 -23.51
C ASP A 403 35.36 32.21 -24.80
N ALA A 404 35.38 30.87 -24.75
CA ALA A 404 35.56 30.03 -25.94
C ALA A 404 34.47 30.25 -27.02
N ARG A 405 33.30 30.69 -26.62
CA ARG A 405 32.18 31.04 -27.51
C ARG A 405 32.05 32.55 -27.76
N LYS A 406 33.01 33.34 -27.26
CA LYS A 406 33.03 34.81 -27.35
C LYS A 406 31.78 35.49 -26.78
N LEU A 407 31.16 34.90 -25.75
CA LEU A 407 30.00 35.46 -25.10
C LEU A 407 30.39 36.49 -24.05
N GLN A 408 29.58 37.55 -23.93
CA GLN A 408 29.75 38.57 -22.89
C GLN A 408 28.85 38.19 -21.71
N VAL A 409 29.45 37.85 -20.55
CA VAL A 409 28.72 37.52 -19.32
C VAL A 409 28.75 38.74 -18.41
N HIS A 410 27.57 39.29 -18.10
CA HIS A 410 27.39 40.44 -17.23
C HIS A 410 26.75 40.06 -15.91
N LEU A 411 27.35 40.47 -14.78
CA LEU A 411 26.81 40.33 -13.44
C LEU A 411 26.26 41.70 -12.97
N ASP A 412 24.96 41.70 -12.60
CA ASP A 412 24.27 42.88 -12.07
C ASP A 412 23.54 42.51 -10.78
N LEU A 413 24.28 42.23 -9.70
CA LEU A 413 23.78 41.71 -8.43
C LEU A 413 23.44 42.87 -7.47
N ARG A 414 22.25 43.46 -7.60
CA ARG A 414 21.80 44.65 -6.83
C ARG A 414 20.90 44.35 -5.64
N ALA A 415 20.53 43.09 -5.38
CA ALA A 415 19.68 42.76 -4.26
C ALA A 415 20.36 43.06 -2.93
N GLY A 416 19.76 43.90 -2.10
CA GLY A 416 20.28 44.22 -0.76
C GLY A 416 20.14 43.06 0.21
N ALA A 417 19.06 42.33 0.14
CA ALA A 417 18.80 41.10 0.90
C ALA A 417 19.09 39.88 0.00
N HIS A 418 20.25 39.27 0.16
CA HIS A 418 20.73 38.20 -0.70
C HIS A 418 21.11 36.90 0.04
N TYR A 419 20.83 36.82 1.35
CA TYR A 419 20.95 35.58 2.08
C TYR A 419 19.65 34.76 1.96
N VAL A 420 19.77 33.46 1.68
CA VAL A 420 18.65 32.53 1.53
C VAL A 420 18.91 31.26 2.36
N SER A 421 17.83 30.64 2.84
CA SER A 421 17.92 29.32 3.46
C SER A 421 17.88 28.25 2.36
N ALA A 422 19.02 27.63 2.09
CA ALA A 422 19.13 26.66 1.01
C ALA A 422 20.27 25.65 1.25
N ASP A 423 20.19 24.54 0.55
CA ASP A 423 21.32 23.63 0.36
C ASP A 423 22.29 24.22 -0.66
N ALA A 424 23.50 24.55 -0.21
CA ALA A 424 24.48 25.28 -1.02
C ALA A 424 24.84 24.58 -2.34
N ALA A 425 24.99 23.25 -2.32
CA ALA A 425 25.34 22.47 -3.51
C ALA A 425 24.15 22.42 -4.49
N LYS A 426 22.94 22.18 -3.99
CA LYS A 426 21.73 22.13 -4.82
C LYS A 426 21.32 23.50 -5.34
N PHE A 427 21.55 24.57 -4.58
CA PHE A 427 21.37 25.95 -5.06
C PHE A 427 22.34 26.26 -6.19
N GLN A 428 23.63 25.95 -6.03
CA GLN A 428 24.63 26.14 -7.09
C GLN A 428 24.27 25.29 -8.33
N GLN A 429 23.73 24.08 -8.18
CA GLN A 429 23.25 23.23 -9.28
C GLN A 429 22.14 23.92 -10.09
N ILE A 430 21.18 24.58 -9.43
CA ILE A 430 20.14 25.36 -10.13
C ILE A 430 20.78 26.45 -10.99
N ILE A 431 21.62 27.29 -10.39
CA ILE A 431 22.26 28.41 -11.10
C ILE A 431 23.15 27.92 -12.25
N TRP A 432 23.91 26.85 -12.02
CA TRP A 432 24.77 26.24 -13.03
C TRP A 432 23.97 25.72 -14.22
N ASN A 433 22.85 25.01 -14.01
CA ASN A 433 21.98 24.54 -15.06
C ASN A 433 21.39 25.68 -15.92
N LEU A 434 20.95 26.76 -15.25
CA LEU A 434 20.44 27.95 -15.94
C LEU A 434 21.50 28.64 -16.78
N LEU A 435 22.69 28.84 -16.21
CA LEU A 435 23.80 29.49 -16.89
C LEU A 435 24.34 28.65 -18.05
N LYS A 436 24.50 27.35 -17.85
CA LYS A 436 24.87 26.41 -18.93
C LYS A 436 23.90 26.45 -20.09
N ASN A 437 22.59 26.49 -19.82
CA ASN A 437 21.59 26.64 -20.87
C ASN A 437 21.72 28.00 -21.59
N ALA A 438 21.91 29.09 -20.86
CA ALA A 438 22.11 30.39 -21.45
C ALA A 438 23.34 30.42 -22.39
N ILE A 439 24.50 29.88 -21.92
CA ILE A 439 25.72 29.77 -22.74
C ILE A 439 25.52 28.90 -23.97
N LYS A 440 24.81 27.76 -23.79
CA LYS A 440 24.57 26.77 -24.83
C LYS A 440 23.69 27.31 -25.97
N PHE A 441 22.64 28.05 -25.64
CA PHE A 441 21.64 28.51 -26.59
C PHE A 441 21.85 29.95 -27.11
N THR A 442 22.86 30.65 -26.59
CA THR A 442 23.27 31.96 -27.10
C THR A 442 24.22 31.81 -28.27
N ASN A 443 24.00 32.59 -29.35
CA ASN A 443 24.88 32.64 -30.51
C ASN A 443 26.22 33.31 -30.15
N GLU A 444 27.29 33.05 -30.94
CA GLU A 444 28.59 33.71 -30.77
C GLU A 444 28.44 35.23 -30.73
N ASN A 445 29.22 35.87 -29.90
CA ASN A 445 29.20 37.33 -29.61
C ASN A 445 27.89 37.82 -28.94
N GLY A 446 27.02 36.91 -28.46
CA GLY A 446 25.83 37.27 -27.69
C GLY A 446 26.11 37.58 -26.23
N ASN A 447 25.08 38.02 -25.53
CA ASN A 447 25.12 38.45 -24.14
C ASN A 447 24.36 37.50 -23.21
N VAL A 448 24.91 37.22 -22.05
CA VAL A 448 24.26 36.57 -20.94
C VAL A 448 24.32 37.48 -19.74
N THR A 449 23.20 37.86 -19.16
CA THR A 449 23.11 38.74 -17.99
C THR A 449 22.50 38.00 -16.80
N ILE A 450 23.22 38.00 -15.68
CA ILE A 450 22.68 37.48 -14.43
C ILE A 450 22.44 38.68 -13.52
N SER A 451 21.19 38.86 -13.11
CA SER A 451 20.81 40.00 -12.26
C SER A 451 20.09 39.53 -11.01
N SER A 452 20.19 40.29 -9.92
CA SER A 452 19.45 40.05 -8.70
C SER A 452 18.70 41.31 -8.27
N SER A 453 17.50 41.11 -7.70
CA SER A 453 16.66 42.17 -7.16
C SER A 453 15.80 41.66 -6.01
N ASN A 454 15.31 42.61 -5.19
CA ASN A 454 14.33 42.33 -4.14
C ASN A 454 13.00 43.00 -4.51
N PRO A 455 12.02 42.26 -5.12
CA PRO A 455 10.68 42.79 -5.32
C PRO A 455 10.01 43.18 -4.00
N SER A 456 10.33 42.47 -2.93
CA SER A 456 10.03 42.83 -1.53
C SER A 456 11.23 42.49 -0.64
N PRO A 457 11.34 43.09 0.58
CA PRO A 457 12.47 42.82 1.49
C PRO A 457 12.66 41.32 1.85
N GLN A 458 11.61 40.52 1.71
CA GLN A 458 11.61 39.11 2.08
C GLN A 458 11.80 38.18 0.87
N ILE A 459 11.94 38.72 -0.33
CA ILE A 459 12.01 37.93 -1.57
C ILE A 459 13.28 38.34 -2.33
N LEU A 460 14.10 37.34 -2.64
CA LEU A 460 15.20 37.44 -3.59
C LEU A 460 14.78 36.89 -4.94
N THR A 461 15.01 37.64 -6.00
CA THR A 461 14.82 37.21 -7.38
C THR A 461 16.17 37.22 -8.09
N ILE A 462 16.55 36.08 -8.68
CA ILE A 462 17.74 35.96 -9.55
C ILE A 462 17.25 35.66 -10.95
N ALA A 463 17.60 36.48 -11.91
CA ALA A 463 17.24 36.32 -13.32
C ALA A 463 18.49 36.04 -14.17
N VAL A 464 18.45 34.95 -14.94
CA VAL A 464 19.46 34.64 -15.97
C VAL A 464 18.82 34.90 -17.31
N ARG A 465 19.30 35.95 -17.99
CA ARG A 465 18.82 36.40 -19.30
C ARG A 465 19.86 36.15 -20.37
N ASP A 466 19.45 35.60 -21.48
CA ASP A 466 20.29 35.43 -22.67
C ASP A 466 19.70 36.15 -23.89
N THR A 467 20.53 36.38 -24.90
CA THR A 467 20.15 36.92 -26.21
C THR A 467 20.17 35.83 -27.30
N GLY A 468 19.87 34.60 -26.90
CA GLY A 468 19.94 33.41 -27.74
C GLY A 468 18.70 33.17 -28.63
N VAL A 469 18.53 31.92 -29.00
CA VAL A 469 17.49 31.46 -29.93
C VAL A 469 16.05 31.63 -29.45
N GLY A 470 15.86 31.93 -28.16
CA GLY A 470 14.53 32.07 -27.56
C GLY A 470 13.79 30.75 -27.39
N ILE A 471 12.53 30.82 -26.92
CA ILE A 471 11.66 29.68 -26.66
C ILE A 471 10.35 29.91 -27.40
N GLU A 472 9.93 28.94 -28.21
CA GLU A 472 8.66 28.99 -28.93
C GLU A 472 7.47 28.86 -27.95
N PRO A 473 6.36 29.60 -28.16
CA PRO A 473 5.21 29.58 -27.25
C PRO A 473 4.64 28.18 -27.00
N GLU A 474 4.67 27.32 -28.01
CA GLU A 474 4.10 25.95 -27.95
C GLU A 474 4.85 25.04 -26.98
N ILE A 475 6.13 25.29 -26.75
CA ILE A 475 6.95 24.47 -25.85
C ILE A 475 7.18 25.12 -24.49
N MET A 476 6.81 26.40 -24.31
CA MET A 476 7.04 27.17 -23.09
C MET A 476 6.49 26.49 -21.82
N GLU A 477 5.31 25.86 -21.91
CA GLU A 477 4.70 25.16 -20.77
C GLU A 477 5.41 23.86 -20.45
N ARG A 478 6.05 23.23 -21.44
CA ARG A 478 6.65 21.89 -21.37
C ARG A 478 8.16 21.89 -21.17
N ILE A 479 8.83 23.04 -21.24
CA ILE A 479 10.32 23.10 -21.09
C ILE A 479 10.83 22.58 -19.74
N PHE A 480 9.97 22.51 -18.75
CA PHE A 480 10.26 21.96 -17.41
C PHE A 480 9.84 20.49 -17.26
N ASP A 481 9.28 19.87 -18.30
CA ASP A 481 8.94 18.44 -18.23
C ASP A 481 10.21 17.59 -18.44
N PRO A 482 10.38 16.49 -17.70
CA PRO A 482 11.53 15.62 -17.89
C PRO A 482 11.59 15.06 -19.32
N PHE A 483 12.81 15.02 -19.89
CA PHE A 483 13.10 14.54 -21.24
C PHE A 483 12.52 15.40 -22.39
N GLU A 484 11.92 16.55 -22.07
CA GLU A 484 11.44 17.46 -23.10
C GLU A 484 12.62 18.20 -23.74
N GLN A 485 12.65 18.20 -25.04
CA GLN A 485 13.67 18.87 -25.86
C GLN A 485 12.96 19.55 -27.01
N GLY A 486 13.36 20.77 -27.34
CA GLY A 486 12.86 21.48 -28.51
C GLY A 486 13.12 20.69 -29.82
N ASP A 487 12.76 21.28 -30.96
CA ASP A 487 12.72 20.66 -32.26
C ASP A 487 13.93 19.78 -32.61
N ARG A 488 13.72 18.66 -33.34
CA ARG A 488 14.76 17.68 -33.74
C ARG A 488 15.99 18.27 -34.44
N SER A 489 15.91 19.47 -35.00
CA SER A 489 17.02 20.21 -35.58
C SER A 489 18.02 20.71 -34.55
N PHE A 490 17.53 21.06 -33.35
CA PHE A 490 18.34 21.48 -32.16
C PHE A 490 19.00 20.32 -31.45
N GLN A 491 18.35 19.14 -31.43
CA GLN A 491 18.90 17.90 -30.86
C GLN A 491 20.26 17.52 -31.44
N ARG A 492 20.41 17.63 -32.78
CA ARG A 492 21.66 17.25 -33.46
C ARG A 492 22.79 18.25 -33.23
N ARG A 493 22.49 19.50 -32.86
CA ARG A 493 23.48 20.56 -32.75
C ARG A 493 23.96 20.77 -31.31
N PHE A 494 23.13 20.49 -30.31
CA PHE A 494 23.40 20.90 -28.94
C PHE A 494 23.32 19.77 -27.87
N GLY A 495 22.83 18.57 -28.15
CA GLY A 495 22.81 17.41 -27.23
C GLY A 495 22.25 17.66 -25.82
N GLY A 496 22.04 16.61 -25.04
CA GLY A 496 21.60 16.67 -23.63
C GLY A 496 20.33 15.86 -23.42
N LEU A 497 20.04 15.42 -22.17
CA LEU A 497 18.88 14.54 -21.88
C LEU A 497 17.57 15.32 -21.60
N GLY A 498 17.56 16.64 -21.54
CA GLY A 498 16.35 17.42 -21.20
C GLY A 498 15.96 17.33 -19.74
N LEU A 499 16.89 17.03 -18.82
CA LEU A 499 16.62 16.86 -17.40
C LEU A 499 16.92 18.11 -16.57
N GLY A 500 17.89 18.93 -16.97
CA GLY A 500 18.42 20.03 -16.15
C GLY A 500 17.37 21.04 -15.70
N LEU A 501 16.43 21.47 -16.58
CA LEU A 501 15.37 22.41 -16.22
C LEU A 501 14.32 21.77 -15.31
N ALA A 502 13.96 20.51 -15.54
CA ALA A 502 13.04 19.76 -14.68
C ALA A 502 13.60 19.64 -13.26
N ILE A 503 14.90 19.26 -13.14
CA ILE A 503 15.60 19.18 -11.87
C ILE A 503 15.65 20.56 -11.20
N SER A 504 16.04 21.61 -11.94
CA SER A 504 16.15 22.98 -11.40
C SER A 504 14.82 23.49 -10.84
N LYS A 505 13.70 23.24 -11.54
CA LYS A 505 12.36 23.60 -11.07
C LYS A 505 11.98 22.86 -9.79
N SER A 506 12.22 21.57 -9.74
CA SER A 506 11.93 20.74 -8.59
C SER A 506 12.80 21.09 -7.38
N LEU A 507 14.10 21.35 -7.59
CA LEU A 507 14.99 21.85 -6.56
C LEU A 507 14.54 23.21 -6.03
N ALA A 508 14.15 24.15 -6.91
CA ALA A 508 13.63 25.45 -6.49
C ALA A 508 12.37 25.28 -5.61
N GLN A 509 11.44 24.41 -6.01
CA GLN A 509 10.24 24.11 -5.23
C GLN A 509 10.56 23.45 -3.89
N ALA A 510 11.50 22.53 -3.85
CA ALA A 510 11.95 21.89 -2.61
C ALA A 510 12.60 22.86 -1.63
N HIS A 511 13.18 23.98 -2.13
CA HIS A 511 13.67 25.10 -1.32
C HIS A 511 12.56 26.12 -0.94
N GLY A 512 11.29 25.83 -1.26
CA GLY A 512 10.18 26.77 -1.03
C GLY A 512 10.17 27.98 -1.96
N GLY A 513 10.92 27.92 -3.07
CA GLY A 513 11.00 28.94 -4.11
C GLY A 513 10.22 28.58 -5.36
N THR A 514 10.38 29.40 -6.41
CA THR A 514 9.78 29.15 -7.73
C THR A 514 10.78 29.43 -8.84
N LEU A 515 10.71 28.66 -9.93
CA LEU A 515 11.47 28.88 -11.15
C LEU A 515 10.51 29.02 -12.33
N VAL A 516 10.59 30.15 -13.04
CA VAL A 516 9.78 30.45 -14.22
C VAL A 516 10.64 30.88 -15.39
N ALA A 517 10.17 30.62 -16.62
CA ALA A 517 10.82 31.07 -17.83
C ALA A 517 9.95 32.13 -18.55
N LYS A 518 10.59 33.03 -19.27
CA LYS A 518 9.96 34.04 -20.12
C LYS A 518 10.75 34.13 -21.43
N SER A 519 10.06 34.19 -22.55
CA SER A 519 10.64 34.46 -23.86
C SER A 519 9.59 35.12 -24.75
N GLU A 520 10.02 36.04 -25.61
CA GLU A 520 9.15 36.71 -26.61
C GLU A 520 9.07 35.92 -27.93
N GLY A 521 9.60 34.69 -27.95
CA GLY A 521 9.61 33.81 -29.08
C GLY A 521 11.01 33.63 -29.69
N ARG A 522 11.03 33.07 -30.91
CA ARG A 522 12.27 32.70 -31.61
C ARG A 522 13.17 33.91 -31.86
N ASP A 523 14.48 33.73 -31.64
CA ASP A 523 15.57 34.72 -31.80
C ASP A 523 15.38 35.99 -30.91
N ARG A 524 14.60 35.90 -29.84
CA ARG A 524 14.39 36.99 -28.89
C ARG A 524 15.03 36.72 -27.55
N GLY A 525 15.80 35.66 -27.41
CA GLY A 525 16.41 35.23 -26.16
C GLY A 525 15.41 34.70 -25.15
N SER A 526 15.91 34.30 -23.99
CA SER A 526 15.08 33.82 -22.89
C SER A 526 15.53 34.44 -21.55
N THR A 527 14.63 34.34 -20.57
CA THR A 527 14.92 34.80 -19.18
C THR A 527 14.36 33.76 -18.22
N PHE A 528 15.21 33.15 -17.44
CA PHE A 528 14.83 32.26 -16.34
C PHE A 528 14.90 33.01 -15.04
N VAL A 529 13.85 32.96 -14.24
CA VAL A 529 13.68 33.74 -13.01
C VAL A 529 13.50 32.78 -11.85
N LEU A 530 14.48 32.70 -10.97
CA LEU A 530 14.44 31.99 -9.70
C LEU A 530 14.01 32.96 -8.60
N THR A 531 12.98 32.62 -7.83
CA THR A 531 12.48 33.42 -6.71
C THR A 531 12.58 32.60 -5.44
N MET A 532 13.18 33.19 -4.37
CA MET A 532 13.39 32.52 -3.08
C MET A 532 13.13 33.50 -1.93
N ASN A 533 12.79 32.97 -0.76
CA ASN A 533 12.63 33.75 0.46
C ASN A 533 14.01 34.11 1.03
N THR A 534 14.16 35.38 1.45
CA THR A 534 15.39 35.83 2.11
C THR A 534 15.38 35.48 3.59
N VAL A 535 16.57 35.29 4.15
CA VAL A 535 16.83 35.15 5.58
C VAL A 535 17.79 36.21 6.06
N GLN A 536 17.90 36.40 7.36
CA GLN A 536 18.88 37.34 7.91
C GLN A 536 20.30 36.80 7.66
N ALA A 537 21.21 37.73 7.34
CA ALA A 537 22.65 37.41 7.25
C ALA A 537 23.12 36.74 8.55
N PRO A 538 23.87 35.65 8.49
CA PRO A 538 24.48 35.09 9.68
C PRO A 538 25.34 36.11 10.37
N GLN A 539 25.17 36.32 11.69
CA GLN A 539 26.08 37.14 12.47
C GLN A 539 27.48 36.52 12.31
N GLN A 540 28.42 37.34 11.77
CA GLN A 540 29.77 36.90 11.51
C GLN A 540 30.42 36.34 12.80
N ARG A 541 30.51 35.03 12.89
CA ARG A 541 31.61 34.41 13.62
C ARG A 541 32.86 34.70 12.79
N ALA A 542 33.85 35.35 13.40
CA ALA A 542 35.11 35.68 12.79
C ALA A 542 35.65 34.48 12.01
N LYS A 543 35.94 34.68 10.71
CA LYS A 543 36.64 33.70 9.89
C LYS A 543 37.97 33.40 10.61
N GLU A 544 38.13 32.17 11.04
CA GLU A 544 39.45 31.65 11.36
C GLU A 544 40.29 31.71 10.08
N PRO A 545 41.57 32.17 10.18
CA PRO A 545 42.41 32.34 9.01
C PRO A 545 42.66 30.99 8.32
N GLU A 546 42.53 30.98 7.00
CA GLU A 546 43.00 29.89 6.16
C GLU A 546 44.51 29.67 6.43
N ILE A 547 44.81 28.64 7.23
CA ILE A 547 46.20 28.20 7.42
C ILE A 547 46.56 27.40 6.17
N SER A 548 47.38 28.02 5.31
CA SER A 548 48.15 27.32 4.28
C SER A 548 49.15 26.38 5.00
N VAL A 549 48.76 25.13 5.14
CA VAL A 549 49.66 24.08 5.66
C VAL A 549 50.60 23.68 4.53
N GLU A 550 51.83 24.19 4.54
CA GLU A 550 52.93 23.62 3.75
C GLU A 550 53.10 22.15 4.09
N GLY A 551 53.06 21.31 3.05
CA GLY A 551 52.87 19.87 3.08
C GLY A 551 53.86 19.10 3.94
N ARG A 552 53.39 18.62 5.09
CA ARG A 552 54.08 17.54 5.82
C ARG A 552 53.61 16.20 5.22
N ALA A 553 54.53 15.34 4.81
CA ALA A 553 54.22 13.98 4.32
C ALA A 553 53.41 13.23 5.38
N GLN A 554 52.24 12.71 5.01
CA GLN A 554 51.34 11.95 5.89
C GLN A 554 51.39 10.48 5.55
N ARG A 555 51.27 9.61 6.56
CA ARG A 555 51.12 8.16 6.39
C ARG A 555 49.61 7.83 6.31
N ILE A 556 49.16 7.46 5.13
CA ILE A 556 47.77 7.27 4.81
C ILE A 556 47.46 5.76 4.63
N LEU A 557 46.46 5.25 5.33
CA LEU A 557 45.88 3.94 5.05
C LEU A 557 44.69 4.15 4.11
N LEU A 558 44.80 3.63 2.87
CA LEU A 558 43.76 3.72 1.85
C LEU A 558 43.07 2.35 1.70
N VAL A 559 41.75 2.31 1.90
CA VAL A 559 40.96 1.08 1.88
C VAL A 559 39.80 1.20 0.88
N ASP A 560 39.85 0.38 -0.17
CA ASP A 560 38.79 0.30 -1.19
C ASP A 560 38.85 -1.12 -1.80
N ASP A 561 37.71 -1.75 -2.02
CA ASP A 561 37.62 -3.11 -2.55
C ASP A 561 38.04 -3.21 -4.04
N HIS A 562 38.01 -2.09 -4.76
CA HIS A 562 38.43 -1.99 -6.15
C HIS A 562 39.91 -1.67 -6.26
N GLN A 563 40.71 -2.67 -6.69
CA GLN A 563 42.16 -2.56 -6.85
C GLN A 563 42.58 -1.40 -7.74
N ASP A 564 41.84 -1.16 -8.84
CA ASP A 564 42.14 -0.07 -9.77
C ASP A 564 41.97 1.31 -9.12
N THR A 565 40.93 1.49 -8.29
CA THR A 565 40.70 2.72 -7.51
C THR A 565 41.83 2.95 -6.51
N CYS A 566 42.20 1.90 -5.74
CA CYS A 566 43.35 1.95 -4.81
C CYS A 566 44.63 2.35 -5.53
N THR A 567 44.95 1.70 -6.63
CA THR A 567 46.20 1.94 -7.39
C THR A 567 46.25 3.38 -7.94
N ALA A 568 45.10 3.87 -8.47
CA ALA A 568 45.02 5.21 -9.02
C ALA A 568 45.17 6.27 -7.93
N LEU A 569 44.47 6.16 -6.82
CA LEU A 569 44.53 7.09 -5.69
C LEU A 569 45.88 7.03 -4.97
N GLU A 570 46.47 5.83 -4.79
CA GLU A 570 47.80 5.68 -4.24
C GLU A 570 48.86 6.45 -5.05
N ARG A 571 48.86 6.28 -6.37
CA ARG A 571 49.82 7.01 -7.26
C ARG A 571 49.66 8.53 -7.13
N LEU A 572 48.43 9.04 -7.05
CA LEU A 572 48.15 10.45 -6.90
C LEU A 572 48.66 11.01 -5.56
N LEU A 573 48.34 10.29 -4.46
CA LEU A 573 48.74 10.69 -3.11
C LEU A 573 50.26 10.59 -2.88
N VAL A 574 50.92 9.53 -3.42
CA VAL A 574 52.38 9.39 -3.37
C VAL A 574 53.10 10.48 -4.15
N ARG A 575 52.58 10.91 -5.31
CA ARG A 575 53.11 12.06 -6.07
C ARG A 575 53.01 13.38 -5.30
N ARG A 576 52.07 13.51 -4.37
CA ARG A 576 51.89 14.67 -3.47
C ARG A 576 52.77 14.58 -2.22
N GLY A 577 53.61 13.54 -2.12
CA GLY A 577 54.57 13.36 -1.04
C GLY A 577 54.04 12.62 0.17
N HIS A 578 52.85 11.99 0.10
CA HIS A 578 52.32 11.14 1.16
C HIS A 578 52.87 9.71 1.10
N LEU A 579 52.91 9.04 2.23
CA LEU A 579 53.23 7.60 2.32
C LEU A 579 51.93 6.83 2.41
N VAL A 580 51.61 6.03 1.39
CA VAL A 580 50.33 5.36 1.28
C VAL A 580 50.51 3.87 1.41
N ALA A 581 49.69 3.21 2.23
CA ALA A 581 49.51 1.76 2.25
C ALA A 581 48.07 1.45 1.86
N THR A 582 47.91 0.46 0.99
CA THR A 582 46.59 0.05 0.46
C THR A 582 46.07 -1.23 1.10
N ALA A 583 44.76 -1.33 1.30
CA ALA A 583 44.08 -2.56 1.70
C ALA A 583 42.74 -2.70 0.91
N HIS A 584 42.28 -3.94 0.69
CA HIS A 584 41.10 -4.17 -0.15
C HIS A 584 39.90 -4.77 0.59
N ASN A 585 40.02 -4.92 1.90
CA ASN A 585 38.97 -5.38 2.78
C ASN A 585 39.27 -5.00 4.24
N MET A 586 38.29 -5.10 5.12
CA MET A 586 38.41 -4.72 6.52
C MET A 586 39.53 -5.50 7.25
N ARG A 587 39.64 -6.82 7.01
CA ARG A 587 40.65 -7.66 7.65
C ARG A 587 42.07 -7.22 7.28
N SER A 588 42.36 -7.04 6.00
CA SER A 588 43.71 -6.61 5.55
C SER A 588 44.04 -5.19 6.02
N ALA A 589 43.02 -4.30 6.12
CA ALA A 589 43.18 -2.99 6.67
C ALA A 589 43.58 -3.01 8.16
N MET A 590 42.90 -3.83 8.97
CA MET A 590 43.26 -4.03 10.37
C MET A 590 44.65 -4.66 10.58
N GLU A 591 45.00 -5.67 9.79
CA GLU A 591 46.35 -6.29 9.84
C GLU A 591 47.46 -5.27 9.50
N THR A 592 47.19 -4.41 8.52
CA THR A 592 48.10 -3.35 8.11
C THR A 592 48.26 -2.28 9.15
N ALA A 593 47.14 -1.88 9.78
CA ALA A 593 47.11 -0.85 10.83
C ALA A 593 47.79 -1.27 12.14
N VAL A 594 47.74 -2.59 12.46
CA VAL A 594 48.47 -3.13 13.63
C VAL A 594 49.98 -3.14 13.44
N ARG A 595 50.46 -3.32 12.20
CA ARG A 595 51.90 -3.38 11.89
C ARG A 595 52.56 -2.02 11.66
N ASN A 596 51.76 -1.01 11.28
CA ASN A 596 52.25 0.33 10.91
C ASN A 596 51.45 1.41 11.60
N GLN A 597 52.07 2.56 11.84
CA GLN A 597 51.38 3.75 12.33
C GLN A 597 50.91 4.57 11.14
N PHE A 598 49.65 5.02 11.17
CA PHE A 598 49.05 5.90 10.17
C PHE A 598 48.60 7.24 10.81
N ASP A 599 48.61 8.27 10.00
CA ASP A 599 48.18 9.61 10.40
C ASP A 599 46.73 9.90 9.93
N LEU A 600 46.24 9.14 8.93
CA LEU A 600 44.92 9.28 8.32
C LEU A 600 44.44 7.97 7.74
N LEU A 601 43.17 7.65 7.96
CA LEU A 601 42.44 6.61 7.25
C LEU A 601 41.60 7.24 6.12
N ILE A 602 41.67 6.68 4.91
CA ILE A 602 40.76 6.96 3.80
C ILE A 602 40.11 5.63 3.45
N SER A 603 38.78 5.50 3.66
CA SER A 603 38.12 4.19 3.48
C SER A 603 36.81 4.31 2.71
N ASP A 604 36.57 3.37 1.77
CA ASP A 604 35.23 3.12 1.27
C ASP A 604 34.32 2.66 2.43
N VAL A 605 33.06 3.09 2.40
CA VAL A 605 32.03 2.68 3.35
C VAL A 605 31.59 1.25 3.10
N ALA A 606 31.55 0.79 1.85
CA ALA A 606 31.17 -0.56 1.46
C ALA A 606 32.44 -1.44 1.29
N LEU A 607 32.62 -2.44 2.14
CA LEU A 607 33.74 -3.39 2.05
C LEU A 607 33.20 -4.82 1.98
N PRO A 608 33.88 -5.76 1.32
CA PRO A 608 33.37 -7.11 1.06
C PRO A 608 33.20 -7.99 2.30
N ASP A 609 33.94 -7.70 3.39
CA ASP A 609 33.96 -8.48 4.63
C ASP A 609 33.46 -7.68 5.86
N GLY A 610 32.85 -6.49 5.64
CA GLY A 610 32.35 -5.61 6.69
C GLY A 610 31.99 -4.23 6.15
N THR A 611 32.04 -3.22 7.00
CA THR A 611 31.82 -1.84 6.60
C THR A 611 32.99 -0.95 6.98
N GLY A 612 33.29 0.08 6.16
CA GLY A 612 34.27 1.10 6.52
C GLY A 612 33.92 1.84 7.80
N LEU A 613 32.64 1.88 8.17
CA LEU A 613 32.15 2.45 9.44
C LEU A 613 32.66 1.62 10.64
N GLU A 614 32.53 0.29 10.56
CA GLU A 614 33.06 -0.62 11.59
C GLU A 614 34.57 -0.55 11.68
N LEU A 615 35.27 -0.48 10.53
CA LEU A 615 36.71 -0.29 10.48
C LEU A 615 37.14 0.99 11.18
N MET A 616 36.46 2.12 10.90
CA MET A 616 36.74 3.40 11.52
C MET A 616 36.55 3.35 13.04
N MET A 617 35.43 2.80 13.52
CA MET A 617 35.18 2.68 14.96
C MET A 617 36.29 1.87 15.66
N GLN A 618 36.75 0.78 15.08
CA GLN A 618 37.81 -0.07 15.63
C GLN A 618 39.18 0.66 15.63
N LEU A 619 39.55 1.29 14.52
CA LEU A 619 40.83 2.00 14.41
C LEU A 619 40.85 3.27 15.27
N HIS A 620 39.74 3.98 15.36
CA HIS A 620 39.64 5.15 16.24
C HIS A 620 39.79 4.76 17.73
N ALA A 621 39.21 3.65 18.13
CA ALA A 621 39.34 3.14 19.51
C ALA A 621 40.77 2.68 19.85
N ILE A 622 41.55 2.19 18.87
CA ILE A 622 42.89 1.65 19.09
C ILE A 622 43.98 2.76 19.00
N SER A 623 43.86 3.65 18.02
CA SER A 623 44.93 4.59 17.67
C SER A 623 44.50 6.06 17.60
N GLY A 624 43.19 6.34 17.69
CA GLY A 624 42.67 7.72 17.63
C GLY A 624 42.89 8.43 16.28
N ILE A 625 43.22 7.68 15.20
CA ILE A 625 43.47 8.28 13.88
C ILE A 625 42.17 8.87 13.32
N PRO A 626 42.23 10.05 12.65
CA PRO A 626 41.10 10.60 11.94
C PRO A 626 40.86 9.83 10.63
N GLY A 627 39.64 9.94 10.09
CA GLY A 627 39.28 9.27 8.84
C GLY A 627 38.50 10.14 7.88
N ILE A 628 38.66 9.85 6.59
CA ILE A 628 37.83 10.34 5.48
C ILE A 628 37.06 9.18 4.92
N ALA A 629 35.75 9.22 4.99
CA ALA A 629 34.88 8.23 4.35
C ALA A 629 34.73 8.54 2.86
N ILE A 630 34.70 7.50 2.06
CA ILE A 630 34.38 7.57 0.64
C ILE A 630 33.14 6.70 0.40
N SER A 631 32.15 7.18 -0.36
CA SER A 631 30.99 6.37 -0.71
C SER A 631 30.45 6.65 -2.09
N GLY A 632 29.72 5.70 -2.66
CA GLY A 632 28.95 5.90 -3.89
C GLY A 632 27.64 6.67 -3.66
N PHE A 633 27.22 6.84 -2.40
CA PHE A 633 25.98 7.53 -2.01
C PHE A 633 26.28 8.77 -1.17
N GLY A 634 25.78 9.91 -1.61
CA GLY A 634 25.88 11.20 -0.87
C GLY A 634 24.65 11.51 -0.02
N ASN A 635 23.90 10.51 0.45
CA ASN A 635 22.70 10.72 1.23
C ASN A 635 23.04 11.21 2.64
N ASN A 636 22.26 12.16 3.17
CA ASN A 636 22.42 12.69 4.53
C ASN A 636 22.44 11.60 5.61
N GLY A 637 21.75 10.50 5.40
CA GLY A 637 21.76 9.34 6.31
C GLY A 637 23.12 8.64 6.36
N ASP A 638 23.82 8.56 5.24
CA ASP A 638 25.13 7.87 5.16
C ASP A 638 26.27 8.79 5.62
N ILE A 639 26.18 10.08 5.32
CA ILE A 639 27.10 11.09 5.86
C ILE A 639 27.00 11.16 7.39
N LYS A 640 25.77 11.17 7.93
CA LYS A 640 25.55 11.18 9.39
C LYS A 640 26.12 9.94 10.06
N LYS A 641 25.88 8.76 9.48
CA LYS A 641 26.44 7.50 9.98
C LYS A 641 27.97 7.48 9.97
N SER A 642 28.59 8.06 8.92
CA SER A 642 30.04 8.16 8.84
C SER A 642 30.61 9.03 9.95
N LEU A 643 30.01 10.19 10.20
CA LEU A 643 30.43 11.08 11.28
C LEU A 643 30.20 10.45 12.67
N GLU A 644 29.06 9.76 12.87
CA GLU A 644 28.77 9.01 14.10
C GLU A 644 29.76 7.85 14.32
N ALA A 645 30.27 7.25 13.26
CA ALA A 645 31.30 6.22 13.32
C ALA A 645 32.71 6.74 13.58
N GLY A 646 32.93 8.07 13.60
CA GLY A 646 34.19 8.72 13.91
C GLY A 646 34.99 9.22 12.70
N PHE A 647 34.43 9.16 11.49
CA PHE A 647 35.03 9.87 10.36
C PHE A 647 34.95 11.39 10.55
N SER A 648 36.00 12.12 10.15
CA SER A 648 36.05 13.58 10.20
C SER A 648 35.45 14.23 8.96
N GLU A 649 35.50 13.54 7.81
CA GLU A 649 35.02 14.05 6.51
C GLU A 649 34.37 12.87 5.71
N HIS A 650 33.50 13.25 4.77
CA HIS A 650 32.85 12.29 3.89
C HIS A 650 32.87 12.80 2.44
N LEU A 651 33.45 12.01 1.53
CA LEU A 651 33.53 12.31 0.10
C LEU A 651 32.67 11.34 -0.71
N VAL A 652 32.06 11.83 -1.77
CA VAL A 652 31.22 11.04 -2.68
C VAL A 652 31.98 10.72 -3.95
N LYS A 653 31.95 9.46 -4.40
CA LYS A 653 32.50 9.04 -5.69
C LYS A 653 31.65 9.65 -6.84
N PRO A 654 32.27 10.12 -7.96
CA PRO A 654 33.68 10.08 -8.27
C PRO A 654 34.48 11.15 -7.54
N ILE A 655 35.65 10.79 -7.00
CA ILE A 655 36.49 11.68 -6.18
C ILE A 655 37.32 12.56 -7.09
N LYS A 656 37.23 13.88 -6.91
CA LYS A 656 38.13 14.87 -7.53
C LYS A 656 39.35 15.03 -6.66
N LEU A 657 40.52 15.09 -7.26
CA LEU A 657 41.81 15.24 -6.53
C LEU A 657 41.83 16.46 -5.62
N GLU A 658 41.35 17.60 -6.12
CA GLU A 658 41.32 18.85 -5.35
C GLU A 658 40.40 18.75 -4.12
N ALA A 659 39.31 18.02 -4.23
CA ALA A 659 38.37 17.78 -3.11
C ALA A 659 39.00 16.88 -2.04
N LEU A 660 39.72 15.83 -2.47
CA LEU A 660 40.43 14.91 -1.58
C LEU A 660 41.58 15.65 -0.85
N GLU A 661 42.37 16.44 -1.55
CA GLU A 661 43.47 17.26 -0.96
C GLU A 661 42.91 18.27 0.05
N ALA A 662 41.84 18.95 -0.30
CA ALA A 662 41.20 19.90 0.62
C ALA A 662 40.67 19.20 1.89
N ALA A 663 40.08 18.00 1.75
CA ALA A 663 39.62 17.21 2.88
C ALA A 663 40.79 16.73 3.77
N ILE A 664 41.88 16.26 3.18
CA ILE A 664 43.11 15.88 3.89
C ILE A 664 43.66 17.09 4.68
N GLY A 665 43.73 18.27 4.05
CA GLY A 665 44.19 19.51 4.69
C GLY A 665 43.32 19.92 5.91
N ARG A 666 41.98 19.82 5.79
CA ARG A 666 41.07 20.16 6.90
C ARG A 666 41.20 19.15 8.05
N VAL A 667 41.27 17.87 7.76
CA VAL A 667 41.30 16.80 8.77
C VAL A 667 42.62 16.85 9.55
N ILE A 668 43.74 17.12 8.89
CA ILE A 668 45.08 17.17 9.53
C ILE A 668 45.29 18.50 10.20
N GLY A 669 44.83 19.60 9.58
CA GLY A 669 44.93 20.93 10.18
C GLY A 669 44.17 21.11 11.50
N ALA A 670 43.07 20.38 11.65
CA ALA A 670 42.28 20.37 12.89
C ALA A 670 42.98 19.64 14.07
N GLN A 671 44.03 18.85 13.81
CA GLN A 671 44.77 18.10 14.85
C GLN A 671 46.04 18.81 15.36
N SER A 672 46.44 19.95 14.81
CA SER A 672 47.58 20.69 15.34
C SER A 672 47.19 21.37 16.66
N PRO A 673 47.70 20.95 17.82
CA PRO A 673 47.41 21.63 19.08
C PRO A 673 47.99 23.04 19.01
N SER A 674 47.17 24.04 19.30
CA SER A 674 47.65 25.40 19.62
C SER A 674 48.54 25.35 20.86
N HIS A 675 49.83 25.27 20.65
CA HIS A 675 50.78 25.59 21.71
C HIS A 675 50.69 27.11 22.04
N HIS A 676 50.01 27.40 23.14
CA HIS A 676 50.27 28.55 23.95
C HIS A 676 50.48 28.10 25.40
#